data_ee8ed77f8ec975e066fc8c9f81083524
#
_entry.id   ee8ed77f8ec975e066fc8c9f81083524
#
_cell.length_a   1.000
_cell.length_b   1.000
_cell.length_c   1.000
_cell.angle_alpha   90.00
_cell.angle_beta   90.00
_cell.angle_gamma   90.00
#
_symmetry.space_group_name_H-M   'P 1'
#
loop_
_entity.id
_entity.type
_entity.pdbx_description
1 polymer ?
#
loop_
_entity_poly.entity_id
_entity_poly.type
_entity_poly.pdbx_seq_one_letter_code
_entity_poly.pdbx_strand_id
1 'polypeptide(L)'
;MNQPVSHTPGKAPHDHASHDHAKHAHSCCSHDAAPSLVQLSEAASGDARLSRFRIEAMDCPTEQTLIQNKLGKLAGVEQLEFNLINRILGVRHTHADTLTIEQAVASLGMQAEPLTESSEEPAAPPAPGKKHWWPLALSGVAAIAAEGIHFAELAPSWVVALVALVSILSCGLGTYKKGWIALKNRNLNINALMSIAVTGAVLIGQWPEAAMVMFLFTVAELIEARSLDRARNAIGGLMQLSPDMATVQQSDGQWREIEVKQVALGALVRVRPGERIGLDGEVVSGQSSIDQAPITGESLPVEKGPGDKVFAGTINQAGALEYRVTAAAGQSTLARIIKAVEEAQGARAPTQRFVDQFSRIYTPAVFAFALAVAVIPPLFMAGAWFDWIYRALVLLVVACPCALVISTPVTIVSGLAAAARKGILVKGGVYLEGGRKLDFLALDKTGTITHGKPVQTDHVVLDPLFEGRAQTLAASLADRSDHPVSRAIAVYANEQQLALKEVSAFEALAGRGVRGEVDGELYHLGNHRLVEELGLCSPQLEAQLDALERQGKTVVLLLDKSGPLALFAVADTVKDSSREAIAELHELGIKTVMLTGDNPHTAQAIAAQVGIDQAHGNLLPADKLKTIEDLYAQGHRVGMVGDGINDAPALARSEIGFAMAAAGTDTAIETADVALMDDDLRKIPAFVRLSRQTATILTQNIVLALGIKAIFLAITFAGMATMWMAVFADMGVSLLVVFNGLRLLRK
;
A
#
# COMPACT_ATOMS: atom_id res chain seq x y z
N MET A 1 -9.61 73.40 32.25
CA MET A 1 -10.69 74.14 31.54
C MET A 1 -11.18 73.20 30.44
N ASN A 2 -12.42 72.79 30.65
CA ASN A 2 -13.40 72.30 29.67
C ASN A 2 -13.16 71.10 28.80
N GLN A 3 -13.74 70.01 29.23
CA GLN A 3 -14.57 69.10 28.47
C GLN A 3 -15.71 69.83 27.72
N PRO A 4 -16.62 69.19 26.93
CA PRO A 4 -16.79 67.77 26.50
C PRO A 4 -17.44 67.62 25.11
N VAL A 5 -17.97 66.36 24.88
CA VAL A 5 -19.20 65.95 24.14
C VAL A 5 -18.93 65.22 22.82
N SER A 6 -19.06 63.92 22.82
CA SER A 6 -20.12 62.93 22.43
C SER A 6 -20.72 63.12 21.02
N HIS A 7 -20.69 62.05 20.23
CA HIS A 7 -21.87 61.30 19.77
C HIS A 7 -21.51 60.29 18.63
N THR A 8 -21.89 59.07 18.83
CA THR A 8 -22.24 58.07 17.82
C THR A 8 -23.63 58.39 17.23
N PRO A 9 -24.17 57.69 16.21
CA PRO A 9 -23.75 56.61 15.32
C PRO A 9 -24.21 56.80 13.85
N GLY A 10 -23.85 55.87 12.93
CA GLY A 10 -24.62 55.74 11.69
C GLY A 10 -23.97 54.92 10.60
N LYS A 11 -24.42 53.66 10.46
CA LYS A 11 -24.72 52.83 9.26
C LYS A 11 -24.04 53.14 7.90
N ALA A 12 -23.33 52.15 7.39
CA ALA A 12 -23.35 51.43 6.09
C ALA A 12 -23.93 52.14 4.83
N PRO A 13 -23.73 51.57 3.61
CA PRO A 13 -22.75 50.72 2.99
C PRO A 13 -22.23 51.35 1.64
N HIS A 14 -21.15 50.90 1.08
CA HIS A 14 -20.77 51.05 -0.36
C HIS A 14 -19.93 49.87 -0.74
N ASP A 15 -20.40 49.04 -1.61
CA ASP A 15 -20.42 49.01 -3.06
C ASP A 15 -19.04 48.80 -3.73
N HIS A 16 -19.06 47.75 -4.49
CA HIS A 16 -18.11 47.20 -5.42
C HIS A 16 -17.31 48.22 -6.26
N ALA A 17 -16.01 48.01 -6.40
CA ALA A 17 -15.24 48.40 -7.57
C ALA A 17 -14.39 47.23 -8.04
N SER A 18 -14.82 46.68 -9.15
CA SER A 18 -14.11 45.80 -10.05
C SER A 18 -12.83 46.47 -10.57
N HIS A 19 -11.69 45.81 -10.42
CA HIS A 19 -10.53 46.10 -11.26
C HIS A 19 -10.21 44.90 -12.15
N ASP A 20 -10.61 45.07 -13.42
CA ASP A 20 -10.08 44.34 -14.56
C ASP A 20 -8.56 44.56 -14.67
N HIS A 21 -7.81 43.48 -14.71
CA HIS A 21 -6.48 43.46 -15.32
C HIS A 21 -6.40 42.40 -16.40
N ALA A 22 -6.35 42.94 -17.61
CA ALA A 22 -6.22 42.25 -18.88
C ALA A 22 -4.92 41.46 -19.00
N LYS A 23 -5.07 40.24 -19.52
CA LYS A 23 -4.29 39.53 -20.55
C LYS A 23 -2.76 39.79 -20.59
N HIS A 24 -2.01 38.80 -20.18
CA HIS A 24 -0.85 38.34 -20.96
C HIS A 24 -0.96 36.83 -21.19
N ALA A 25 -1.18 36.52 -22.46
CA ALA A 25 -1.16 35.19 -22.99
C ALA A 25 0.28 34.67 -23.04
N HIS A 26 0.57 33.61 -22.33
CA HIS A 26 1.60 32.66 -22.73
C HIS A 26 0.93 31.28 -22.90
N SER A 27 0.66 31.02 -24.17
CA SER A 27 0.37 29.71 -24.70
C SER A 27 1.57 28.80 -24.45
N CYS A 28 1.38 27.75 -23.62
CA CYS A 28 2.15 26.54 -23.72
C CYS A 28 1.34 25.40 -23.11
N CYS A 29 0.96 24.46 -23.99
CA CYS A 29 0.60 23.07 -23.68
C CYS A 29 -0.61 22.85 -22.79
N SER A 30 -1.79 22.82 -23.42
CA SER A 30 -2.93 22.03 -22.94
C SER A 30 -2.51 20.55 -22.90
N HIS A 31 -2.02 20.09 -21.76
CA HIS A 31 -2.03 18.69 -21.42
C HIS A 31 -3.46 18.38 -20.98
N ASP A 32 -4.17 17.61 -21.79
CA ASP A 32 -5.32 16.85 -21.35
C ASP A 32 -4.81 15.91 -20.24
N ALA A 33 -4.95 16.36 -19.00
CA ALA A 33 -4.72 15.55 -17.83
C ALA A 33 -5.77 14.43 -17.86
N ALA A 34 -5.34 13.21 -18.07
CA ALA A 34 -6.17 12.07 -17.76
C ALA A 34 -6.63 12.21 -16.30
N PRO A 35 -7.90 11.92 -15.98
CA PRO A 35 -8.43 12.08 -14.63
C PRO A 35 -7.54 11.32 -13.65
N SER A 36 -7.01 12.03 -12.65
CA SER A 36 -6.22 11.47 -11.57
C SER A 36 -7.10 10.47 -10.81
N LEU A 37 -6.56 9.29 -10.55
CA LEU A 37 -7.16 8.31 -9.67
C LEU A 37 -7.11 8.87 -8.23
N VAL A 38 -8.18 9.53 -7.81
CA VAL A 38 -8.40 9.95 -6.43
C VAL A 38 -9.26 8.89 -5.77
N GLN A 39 -8.88 8.45 -4.59
CA GLN A 39 -9.67 7.55 -3.76
C GLN A 39 -11.08 8.08 -3.60
N LEU A 40 -12.06 7.20 -3.79
CA LEU A 40 -13.45 7.52 -3.54
C LEU A 40 -13.69 7.51 -2.02
N SER A 41 -13.37 8.60 -1.31
CA SER A 41 -13.92 8.83 0.01
C SER A 41 -15.40 9.20 -0.12
N GLU A 42 -16.23 8.79 0.83
CA GLU A 42 -17.68 9.05 0.86
C GLU A 42 -18.07 10.55 0.93
N ALA A 43 -17.12 11.45 0.99
CA ALA A 43 -17.36 12.89 1.01
C ALA A 43 -17.57 13.43 -0.42
N ALA A 44 -18.78 13.31 -0.96
CA ALA A 44 -19.17 13.91 -2.23
C ALA A 44 -19.88 15.25 -2.02
N SER A 45 -19.37 16.27 -2.65
CA SER A 45 -20.13 17.48 -2.96
C SER A 45 -20.85 17.26 -4.29
N GLY A 46 -22.18 17.03 -4.28
CA GLY A 46 -23.00 16.99 -5.50
C GLY A 46 -23.77 15.67 -5.71
N ASP A 47 -24.71 15.68 -6.63
CA ASP A 47 -25.64 14.58 -7.01
C ASP A 47 -24.98 13.32 -7.62
N ALA A 48 -23.68 13.12 -7.51
CA ALA A 48 -22.96 12.01 -8.12
C ALA A 48 -23.11 10.71 -7.28
N ARG A 49 -23.60 9.64 -7.92
CA ARG A 49 -23.75 8.30 -7.33
C ARG A 49 -22.54 7.45 -7.63
N LEU A 50 -22.15 6.59 -6.68
CA LEU A 50 -21.16 5.54 -6.89
C LEU A 50 -21.86 4.23 -7.18
N SER A 51 -21.62 3.65 -8.36
CA SER A 51 -22.10 2.31 -8.72
C SER A 51 -20.91 1.38 -8.94
N ARG A 52 -21.00 0.17 -8.40
CA ARG A 52 -19.98 -0.88 -8.56
C ARG A 52 -20.48 -1.99 -9.46
N PHE A 53 -19.62 -2.47 -10.35
CA PHE A 53 -19.94 -3.51 -11.32
C PHE A 53 -18.88 -4.60 -11.27
N ARG A 54 -19.33 -5.87 -11.33
CA ARG A 54 -18.44 -6.99 -11.59
C ARG A 54 -18.35 -7.23 -13.09
N ILE A 55 -17.13 -7.32 -13.63
CA ILE A 55 -16.88 -7.56 -15.06
C ILE A 55 -15.92 -8.74 -15.17
N GLU A 56 -16.47 -9.94 -15.36
CA GLU A 56 -15.69 -11.20 -15.43
C GLU A 56 -14.59 -11.18 -16.50
N ALA A 57 -14.82 -10.48 -17.61
CA ALA A 57 -13.88 -10.37 -18.73
C ALA A 57 -12.78 -9.33 -18.49
N MET A 58 -12.77 -8.59 -17.36
CA MET A 58 -11.76 -7.60 -17.02
C MET A 58 -10.59 -8.27 -16.27
N ASP A 59 -9.80 -9.04 -16.99
CA ASP A 59 -8.70 -9.83 -16.40
C ASP A 59 -7.30 -9.26 -16.70
N CYS A 60 -7.18 -8.26 -17.56
CA CYS A 60 -5.89 -7.67 -17.93
C CYS A 60 -5.95 -6.13 -18.09
N PRO A 61 -4.79 -5.44 -18.03
CA PRO A 61 -4.70 -3.98 -18.20
C PRO A 61 -5.23 -3.48 -19.56
N THR A 62 -5.23 -4.31 -20.59
CA THR A 62 -5.73 -3.97 -21.94
C THR A 62 -7.24 -3.76 -21.91
N GLU A 63 -7.98 -4.61 -21.22
CA GLU A 63 -9.42 -4.51 -21.06
C GLU A 63 -9.81 -3.33 -20.17
N GLN A 64 -9.07 -3.11 -19.09
CA GLN A 64 -9.18 -1.89 -18.28
C GLN A 64 -9.08 -0.62 -19.15
N THR A 65 -8.06 -0.56 -20.03
CA THR A 65 -7.85 0.61 -20.90
C THR A 65 -9.00 0.78 -21.90
N LEU A 66 -9.57 -0.31 -22.43
CA LEU A 66 -10.74 -0.26 -23.32
C LEU A 66 -11.95 0.32 -22.59
N ILE A 67 -12.26 -0.17 -21.39
CA ILE A 67 -13.36 0.32 -20.56
C ILE A 67 -13.13 1.80 -20.19
N GLN A 68 -11.93 2.16 -19.76
CA GLN A 68 -11.56 3.53 -19.41
C GLN A 68 -11.74 4.50 -20.58
N ASN A 69 -11.29 4.11 -21.78
CA ASN A 69 -11.44 4.93 -22.98
C ASN A 69 -12.90 5.08 -23.44
N LYS A 70 -13.74 4.09 -23.16
CA LYS A 70 -15.16 4.12 -23.53
C LYS A 70 -15.97 4.91 -22.52
N LEU A 71 -15.86 4.60 -21.24
CA LEU A 71 -16.63 5.25 -20.17
C LEU A 71 -16.13 6.66 -19.86
N GLY A 72 -14.84 6.93 -20.00
CA GLY A 72 -14.28 8.28 -19.80
C GLY A 72 -14.74 9.31 -20.85
N LYS A 73 -15.36 8.86 -21.95
CA LYS A 73 -15.99 9.73 -22.96
C LYS A 73 -17.51 9.83 -22.78
N LEU A 74 -18.08 9.11 -21.84
CA LEU A 74 -19.51 9.10 -21.59
C LEU A 74 -19.86 10.34 -20.76
N ALA A 75 -20.78 11.18 -21.27
CA ALA A 75 -21.25 12.33 -20.52
C ALA A 75 -21.91 11.87 -19.22
N GLY A 76 -21.58 12.52 -18.10
CA GLY A 76 -22.11 12.14 -16.77
C GLY A 76 -21.27 11.13 -16.00
N VAL A 77 -20.16 10.61 -16.53
CA VAL A 77 -19.16 9.83 -15.79
C VAL A 77 -18.06 10.78 -15.31
N GLU A 78 -17.88 10.87 -13.99
CA GLU A 78 -16.91 11.78 -13.38
C GLU A 78 -15.60 11.06 -13.06
N GLN A 79 -15.70 9.83 -12.54
CA GLN A 79 -14.53 9.07 -12.08
C GLN A 79 -14.72 7.58 -12.29
N LEU A 80 -13.61 6.89 -12.58
CA LEU A 80 -13.54 5.45 -12.77
C LEU A 80 -12.47 4.86 -11.83
N GLU A 81 -12.85 3.83 -11.11
CA GLU A 81 -11.97 3.06 -10.26
C GLU A 81 -11.95 1.60 -10.74
N PHE A 82 -10.76 1.01 -10.84
CA PHE A 82 -10.60 -0.35 -11.34
C PHE A 82 -9.91 -1.24 -10.31
N ASN A 83 -10.57 -2.30 -9.90
CA ASN A 83 -9.99 -3.39 -9.14
C ASN A 83 -9.90 -4.62 -10.05
N LEU A 84 -8.72 -4.81 -10.65
CA LEU A 84 -8.47 -5.93 -11.57
C LEU A 84 -8.43 -7.28 -10.88
N ILE A 85 -8.14 -7.35 -9.57
CA ILE A 85 -8.11 -8.62 -8.82
C ILE A 85 -9.51 -9.17 -8.67
N ASN A 86 -10.41 -8.35 -8.15
CA ASN A 86 -11.79 -8.73 -7.90
C ASN A 86 -12.67 -8.54 -9.13
N ARG A 87 -12.09 -8.03 -10.25
CA ARG A 87 -12.77 -7.72 -11.50
C ARG A 87 -13.94 -6.74 -11.27
N ILE A 88 -13.72 -5.77 -10.36
CA ILE A 88 -14.70 -4.75 -9.99
C ILE A 88 -14.34 -3.43 -10.65
N LEU A 89 -15.36 -2.80 -11.22
CA LEU A 89 -15.34 -1.45 -11.75
C LEU A 89 -16.21 -0.55 -10.87
N GLY A 90 -15.62 0.46 -10.23
CA GLY A 90 -16.33 1.56 -9.58
C GLY A 90 -16.54 2.71 -10.56
N VAL A 91 -17.75 3.22 -10.68
CA VAL A 91 -18.10 4.35 -11.53
C VAL A 91 -18.82 5.40 -10.71
N ARG A 92 -18.25 6.58 -10.63
CA ARG A 92 -18.94 7.76 -10.10
C ARG A 92 -19.62 8.49 -11.24
N HIS A 93 -20.94 8.61 -11.18
CA HIS A 93 -21.72 9.15 -12.28
C HIS A 93 -22.97 9.93 -11.80
N THR A 94 -23.49 10.78 -12.69
CA THR A 94 -24.72 11.55 -12.49
C THR A 94 -25.94 10.93 -13.16
N HIS A 95 -25.80 9.73 -13.76
CA HIS A 95 -26.91 9.03 -14.41
C HIS A 95 -27.95 8.55 -13.39
N ALA A 96 -29.21 8.57 -13.77
CA ALA A 96 -30.31 8.12 -12.93
C ALA A 96 -30.31 6.60 -12.71
N ASP A 97 -29.81 5.83 -13.70
CA ASP A 97 -29.71 4.38 -13.68
C ASP A 97 -28.34 3.87 -14.15
N THR A 98 -28.07 2.60 -13.95
CA THR A 98 -26.83 1.93 -14.34
C THR A 98 -26.84 1.41 -15.78
N LEU A 99 -28.00 1.38 -16.44
CA LEU A 99 -28.20 0.78 -17.77
C LEU A 99 -27.29 1.39 -18.84
N THR A 100 -27.06 2.70 -18.77
CA THR A 100 -26.19 3.40 -19.72
C THR A 100 -24.75 2.91 -19.62
N ILE A 101 -24.26 2.65 -18.40
CA ILE A 101 -22.91 2.14 -18.13
C ILE A 101 -22.82 0.68 -18.58
N GLU A 102 -23.81 -0.14 -18.24
CA GLU A 102 -23.89 -1.56 -18.64
C GLU A 102 -23.88 -1.70 -20.15
N GLN A 103 -24.68 -0.91 -20.88
CA GLN A 103 -24.72 -0.90 -22.35
C GLN A 103 -23.38 -0.45 -22.95
N ALA A 104 -22.73 0.54 -22.37
CA ALA A 104 -21.41 0.99 -22.80
C ALA A 104 -20.36 -0.11 -22.67
N VAL A 105 -20.35 -0.84 -21.54
CA VAL A 105 -19.48 -2.00 -21.32
C VAL A 105 -19.87 -3.17 -22.24
N ALA A 106 -21.16 -3.43 -22.42
CA ALA A 106 -21.65 -4.47 -23.33
C ALA A 106 -21.23 -4.21 -24.80
N SER A 107 -21.14 -2.95 -25.21
CA SER A 107 -20.63 -2.58 -26.54
C SER A 107 -19.17 -2.96 -26.79
N LEU A 108 -18.41 -3.22 -25.72
CA LEU A 108 -17.04 -3.76 -25.75
C LEU A 108 -17.01 -5.29 -25.74
N GLY A 109 -18.19 -5.95 -25.72
CA GLY A 109 -18.30 -7.41 -25.67
C GLY A 109 -18.09 -7.99 -24.26
N MET A 110 -18.18 -7.17 -23.22
CA MET A 110 -18.08 -7.54 -21.81
C MET A 110 -19.43 -7.38 -21.13
N GLN A 111 -19.70 -8.17 -20.10
CA GLN A 111 -20.89 -8.01 -19.25
C GLN A 111 -20.51 -7.32 -17.96
N ALA A 112 -21.26 -6.30 -17.57
CA ALA A 112 -21.13 -5.61 -16.30
C ALA A 112 -22.35 -5.99 -15.44
N GLU A 113 -22.12 -6.64 -14.31
CA GLU A 113 -23.15 -7.02 -13.34
C GLU A 113 -23.10 -6.00 -12.19
N PRO A 114 -24.20 -5.26 -11.92
CA PRO A 114 -24.23 -4.31 -10.83
C PRO A 114 -24.15 -5.04 -9.48
N LEU A 115 -23.28 -4.56 -8.59
CA LEU A 115 -23.14 -5.03 -7.22
C LEU A 115 -24.03 -4.16 -6.33
N THR A 116 -25.00 -4.79 -5.63
CA THR A 116 -25.81 -4.13 -4.59
C THR A 116 -25.07 -4.16 -3.26
N GLU A 117 -25.31 -3.18 -2.40
CA GLU A 117 -24.66 -3.06 -1.08
C GLU A 117 -24.84 -4.31 -0.18
N SER A 118 -25.90 -5.09 -0.41
CA SER A 118 -26.11 -6.38 0.27
C SER A 118 -25.25 -7.53 -0.28
N SER A 119 -24.54 -7.34 -1.39
CA SER A 119 -23.67 -8.33 -2.04
C SER A 119 -22.19 -7.99 -1.91
N GLU A 120 -21.77 -7.19 -0.93
CA GLU A 120 -20.36 -6.94 -0.57
C GLU A 120 -19.67 -8.18 0.05
N GLU A 121 -20.19 -9.36 -0.21
CA GLU A 121 -19.38 -10.55 0.02
C GLU A 121 -18.17 -10.49 -0.92
N PRO A 122 -16.95 -10.62 -0.37
CA PRO A 122 -15.84 -11.12 -1.17
C PRO A 122 -16.23 -12.55 -1.56
N ALA A 123 -17.01 -12.68 -2.64
CA ALA A 123 -17.29 -13.99 -3.20
C ALA A 123 -15.92 -14.65 -3.38
N ALA A 124 -15.75 -15.84 -2.83
CA ALA A 124 -14.61 -16.69 -3.09
C ALA A 124 -14.27 -16.56 -4.58
N PRO A 125 -13.00 -16.33 -4.96
CA PRO A 125 -12.65 -16.16 -6.36
C PRO A 125 -13.34 -17.29 -7.14
N PRO A 126 -14.10 -16.96 -8.19
CA PRO A 126 -14.85 -17.98 -8.91
C PRO A 126 -13.88 -19.08 -9.27
N ALA A 127 -14.20 -20.31 -8.89
CA ALA A 127 -13.38 -21.45 -9.21
C ALA A 127 -13.02 -21.35 -10.69
N PRO A 128 -11.75 -21.39 -11.08
CA PRO A 128 -11.35 -21.13 -12.45
C PRO A 128 -12.17 -22.03 -13.35
N GLY A 129 -13.09 -21.43 -14.11
CA GLY A 129 -13.96 -22.17 -15.01
C GLY A 129 -13.05 -23.08 -15.80
N LYS A 130 -13.30 -24.39 -15.80
CA LYS A 130 -12.47 -25.39 -16.48
C LYS A 130 -12.39 -25.01 -17.95
N LYS A 131 -11.47 -24.07 -18.30
CA LYS A 131 -11.15 -23.80 -19.72
C LYS A 131 -10.70 -25.11 -20.29
N HIS A 132 -11.50 -25.68 -21.19
CA HIS A 132 -11.20 -26.93 -21.83
C HIS A 132 -9.87 -26.77 -22.58
N TRP A 133 -8.87 -27.52 -22.19
CA TRP A 133 -7.53 -27.50 -22.80
C TRP A 133 -7.50 -28.15 -24.19
N TRP A 134 -8.52 -28.95 -24.53
CA TRP A 134 -8.58 -29.72 -25.77
C TRP A 134 -8.56 -28.88 -27.07
N PRO A 135 -9.19 -27.67 -27.16
CA PRO A 135 -9.11 -26.86 -28.37
C PRO A 135 -7.69 -26.36 -28.61
N LEU A 136 -6.95 -26.04 -27.55
CA LEU A 136 -5.54 -25.64 -27.64
C LEU A 136 -4.65 -26.83 -28.06
N ALA A 137 -4.89 -28.01 -27.52
CA ALA A 137 -4.18 -29.22 -27.92
C ALA A 137 -4.46 -29.56 -29.38
N LEU A 138 -5.72 -29.49 -29.83
CA LEU A 138 -6.10 -29.71 -31.23
C LEU A 138 -5.41 -28.69 -32.14
N SER A 139 -5.42 -27.40 -31.75
CA SER A 139 -4.74 -26.34 -32.50
C SER A 139 -3.23 -26.63 -32.64
N GLY A 140 -2.56 -27.03 -31.55
CA GLY A 140 -1.13 -27.35 -31.56
C GLY A 140 -0.79 -28.52 -32.44
N VAL A 141 -1.55 -29.63 -32.34
CA VAL A 141 -1.39 -30.80 -33.21
C VAL A 141 -1.61 -30.45 -34.69
N ALA A 142 -2.67 -29.66 -34.97
CA ALA A 142 -2.97 -29.23 -36.33
C ALA A 142 -1.89 -28.27 -36.89
N ALA A 143 -1.36 -27.34 -36.09
CA ALA A 143 -0.31 -26.42 -36.49
C ALA A 143 1.00 -27.20 -36.84
N ILE A 144 1.42 -28.12 -35.97
CA ILE A 144 2.61 -28.96 -36.19
C ILE A 144 2.41 -29.88 -37.41
N ALA A 145 1.20 -30.44 -37.56
CA ALA A 145 0.86 -31.27 -38.71
C ALA A 145 0.91 -30.45 -40.02
N ALA A 146 0.35 -29.25 -40.05
CA ALA A 146 0.40 -28.36 -41.23
C ALA A 146 1.83 -28.03 -41.63
N GLU A 147 2.71 -27.72 -40.67
CA GLU A 147 4.13 -27.43 -40.90
C GLU A 147 4.86 -28.68 -41.38
N GLY A 148 4.63 -29.83 -40.73
CA GLY A 148 5.26 -31.11 -41.09
C GLY A 148 4.85 -31.59 -42.50
N ILE A 149 3.57 -31.48 -42.86
CA ILE A 149 3.07 -31.84 -44.21
C ILE A 149 3.64 -30.90 -45.26
N HIS A 150 3.74 -29.62 -44.96
CA HIS A 150 4.34 -28.62 -45.87
C HIS A 150 5.81 -28.88 -46.09
N PHE A 151 6.58 -29.10 -45.02
CA PHE A 151 8.04 -29.32 -45.10
C PHE A 151 8.42 -30.63 -45.79
N ALA A 152 7.61 -31.67 -45.60
CA ALA A 152 7.85 -33.00 -46.20
C ALA A 152 7.20 -33.17 -47.59
N GLU A 153 6.51 -32.10 -48.09
CA GLU A 153 5.77 -32.13 -49.38
C GLU A 153 4.79 -33.33 -49.52
N LEU A 154 4.24 -33.80 -48.39
CA LEU A 154 3.42 -35.02 -48.32
C LEU A 154 2.02 -34.89 -48.92
N ALA A 155 1.51 -33.67 -49.10
CA ALA A 155 0.15 -33.42 -49.60
C ALA A 155 0.04 -32.13 -50.41
N PRO A 156 -1.02 -31.98 -51.25
CA PRO A 156 -1.29 -30.73 -51.96
C PRO A 156 -1.51 -29.55 -51.01
N SER A 157 -1.20 -28.34 -51.47
CA SER A 157 -1.28 -27.09 -50.69
C SER A 157 -2.66 -26.83 -50.08
N TRP A 158 -3.77 -27.28 -50.70
CA TRP A 158 -5.11 -27.12 -50.15
C TRP A 158 -5.35 -27.98 -48.89
N VAL A 159 -4.68 -29.15 -48.75
CA VAL A 159 -4.74 -29.96 -47.53
C VAL A 159 -4.04 -29.27 -46.39
N VAL A 160 -2.83 -28.73 -46.66
CA VAL A 160 -2.11 -27.90 -45.68
C VAL A 160 -2.96 -26.71 -45.22
N ALA A 161 -3.61 -26.04 -46.18
CA ALA A 161 -4.51 -24.90 -45.84
C ALA A 161 -5.69 -25.33 -44.96
N LEU A 162 -6.32 -26.47 -45.22
CA LEU A 162 -7.41 -26.99 -44.39
C LEU A 162 -6.94 -27.31 -42.97
N VAL A 163 -5.81 -28.00 -42.80
CA VAL A 163 -5.26 -28.33 -41.47
C VAL A 163 -4.87 -27.08 -40.74
N ALA A 164 -4.23 -26.11 -41.40
CA ALA A 164 -3.92 -24.81 -40.80
C ALA A 164 -5.16 -24.03 -40.37
N LEU A 165 -6.23 -24.06 -41.19
CA LEU A 165 -7.51 -23.41 -40.83
C LEU A 165 -8.15 -24.04 -39.61
N VAL A 166 -8.09 -25.38 -39.46
CA VAL A 166 -8.56 -26.06 -38.23
C VAL A 166 -7.78 -25.57 -37.02
N SER A 167 -6.47 -25.40 -37.10
CA SER A 167 -5.65 -24.85 -36.04
C SER A 167 -6.10 -23.43 -35.66
N ILE A 168 -6.20 -22.53 -36.64
CA ILE A 168 -6.55 -21.12 -36.42
C ILE A 168 -7.95 -21.00 -35.83
N LEU A 169 -8.94 -21.75 -36.32
CA LEU A 169 -10.32 -21.67 -35.81
C LEU A 169 -10.48 -22.30 -34.43
N SER A 170 -9.69 -23.32 -34.10
CA SER A 170 -9.79 -24.02 -32.80
C SER A 170 -9.43 -23.11 -31.61
N CYS A 171 -8.45 -22.24 -31.74
CA CYS A 171 -7.97 -21.38 -30.66
C CYS A 171 -8.04 -19.88 -30.95
N GLY A 172 -8.06 -19.46 -32.23
CA GLY A 172 -7.93 -18.06 -32.63
C GLY A 172 -9.21 -17.24 -32.58
N LEU A 173 -10.39 -17.85 -32.48
CA LEU A 173 -11.67 -17.12 -32.51
C LEU A 173 -11.76 -16.04 -31.42
N GLY A 174 -11.22 -16.32 -30.22
CA GLY A 174 -11.14 -15.35 -29.12
C GLY A 174 -10.30 -14.13 -29.46
N THR A 175 -9.11 -14.37 -30.00
CA THR A 175 -8.15 -13.34 -30.45
C THR A 175 -8.76 -12.48 -31.56
N TYR A 176 -9.39 -13.10 -32.56
CA TYR A 176 -10.09 -12.39 -33.64
C TYR A 176 -11.25 -11.53 -33.14
N LYS A 177 -12.07 -12.05 -32.20
CA LYS A 177 -13.16 -11.27 -31.59
C LYS A 177 -12.62 -10.05 -30.85
N LYS A 178 -11.59 -10.23 -30.01
CA LYS A 178 -10.92 -9.14 -29.28
C LYS A 178 -10.25 -8.14 -30.25
N GLY A 179 -9.59 -8.62 -31.29
CA GLY A 179 -8.96 -7.82 -32.36
C GLY A 179 -9.97 -6.98 -33.13
N TRP A 180 -11.10 -7.56 -33.51
CA TRP A 180 -12.20 -6.85 -34.20
C TRP A 180 -12.80 -5.75 -33.34
N ILE A 181 -13.06 -6.03 -32.05
CA ILE A 181 -13.58 -5.03 -31.10
C ILE A 181 -12.58 -3.88 -30.97
N ALA A 182 -11.28 -4.18 -30.85
CA ALA A 182 -10.25 -3.18 -30.78
C ALA A 182 -10.18 -2.29 -32.02
N LEU A 183 -10.22 -2.89 -33.21
CA LEU A 183 -10.21 -2.18 -34.49
C LEU A 183 -11.43 -1.30 -34.66
N LYS A 184 -12.63 -1.79 -34.32
CA LYS A 184 -13.88 -1.02 -34.34
C LYS A 184 -13.82 0.22 -33.44
N ASN A 185 -13.13 0.11 -32.30
CA ASN A 185 -12.91 1.22 -31.36
C ASN A 185 -11.66 2.06 -31.67
N ARG A 186 -11.05 1.90 -32.86
CA ARG A 186 -9.83 2.60 -33.30
C ARG A 186 -8.65 2.46 -32.32
N ASN A 187 -8.57 1.32 -31.66
CA ASN A 187 -7.48 0.98 -30.73
C ASN A 187 -6.66 -0.17 -31.33
N LEU A 188 -5.47 0.15 -31.81
CA LEU A 188 -4.52 -0.85 -32.33
C LEU A 188 -3.81 -1.51 -31.14
N ASN A 189 -4.45 -2.55 -30.56
CA ASN A 189 -3.86 -3.38 -29.52
C ASN A 189 -3.19 -4.63 -30.10
N ILE A 190 -2.58 -5.42 -29.23
CA ILE A 190 -1.90 -6.67 -29.56
C ILE A 190 -2.80 -7.62 -30.37
N ASN A 191 -4.05 -7.82 -29.93
CA ASN A 191 -5.01 -8.72 -30.59
C ASN A 191 -5.36 -8.23 -32.01
N ALA A 192 -5.47 -6.91 -32.23
CA ALA A 192 -5.70 -6.34 -33.56
C ALA A 192 -4.51 -6.57 -34.47
N LEU A 193 -3.27 -6.32 -34.00
CA LEU A 193 -2.05 -6.55 -34.78
C LEU A 193 -1.87 -8.02 -35.15
N MET A 194 -2.09 -8.94 -34.19
CA MET A 194 -2.01 -10.37 -34.44
C MET A 194 -3.08 -10.85 -35.43
N SER A 195 -4.32 -10.35 -35.29
CA SER A 195 -5.38 -10.70 -36.25
C SER A 195 -5.04 -10.23 -37.66
N ILE A 196 -4.47 -9.01 -37.82
CA ILE A 196 -4.02 -8.49 -39.11
C ILE A 196 -2.86 -9.34 -39.66
N ALA A 197 -1.87 -9.66 -38.83
CA ALA A 197 -0.70 -10.45 -39.24
C ALA A 197 -1.09 -11.86 -39.72
N VAL A 198 -1.91 -12.59 -38.94
CA VAL A 198 -2.38 -13.91 -39.27
C VAL A 198 -3.27 -13.90 -40.54
N THR A 199 -4.21 -12.92 -40.63
CA THR A 199 -5.02 -12.79 -41.84
C THR A 199 -4.17 -12.49 -43.08
N GLY A 200 -3.20 -11.58 -42.95
CA GLY A 200 -2.25 -11.29 -44.04
C GLY A 200 -1.46 -12.50 -44.46
N ALA A 201 -0.94 -13.30 -43.52
CA ALA A 201 -0.21 -14.53 -43.77
C ALA A 201 -1.07 -15.56 -44.53
N VAL A 202 -2.32 -15.73 -44.12
CA VAL A 202 -3.29 -16.59 -44.83
C VAL A 202 -3.50 -16.12 -46.28
N LEU A 203 -3.68 -14.80 -46.48
CA LEU A 203 -3.92 -14.22 -47.82
C LEU A 203 -2.70 -14.38 -48.79
N ILE A 204 -1.49 -14.34 -48.27
CA ILE A 204 -0.27 -14.55 -49.08
C ILE A 204 0.13 -16.02 -49.21
N GLY A 205 -0.70 -16.95 -48.67
CA GLY A 205 -0.46 -18.38 -48.84
C GLY A 205 0.46 -19.03 -47.78
N GLN A 206 0.89 -18.29 -46.76
CA GLN A 206 1.71 -18.79 -45.64
C GLN A 206 0.85 -19.43 -44.53
N TRP A 207 0.07 -20.48 -44.94
CA TRP A 207 -0.90 -21.14 -44.07
C TRP A 207 -0.31 -21.81 -42.82
N PRO A 208 0.84 -22.59 -42.93
CA PRO A 208 1.44 -23.24 -41.78
C PRO A 208 1.93 -22.24 -40.74
N GLU A 209 2.65 -21.21 -41.22
CA GLU A 209 3.14 -20.14 -40.34
C GLU A 209 2.02 -19.40 -39.65
N ALA A 210 0.92 -19.06 -40.36
CA ALA A 210 -0.25 -18.43 -39.79
C ALA A 210 -0.85 -19.26 -38.64
N ALA A 211 -0.95 -20.58 -38.83
CA ALA A 211 -1.44 -21.52 -37.82
C ALA A 211 -0.52 -21.58 -36.59
N MET A 212 0.81 -21.68 -36.83
CA MET A 212 1.80 -21.71 -35.75
C MET A 212 1.82 -20.42 -34.96
N VAL A 213 1.75 -19.27 -35.60
CA VAL A 213 1.66 -17.94 -34.95
C VAL A 213 0.44 -17.85 -34.07
N MET A 214 -0.75 -18.24 -34.55
CA MET A 214 -1.99 -18.18 -33.75
C MET A 214 -1.92 -19.15 -32.57
N PHE A 215 -1.44 -20.34 -32.74
CA PHE A 215 -1.26 -21.32 -31.67
C PHE A 215 -0.30 -20.80 -30.58
N LEU A 216 0.92 -20.39 -31.00
CA LEU A 216 1.93 -19.88 -30.07
C LEU A 216 1.42 -18.63 -29.31
N PHE A 217 0.73 -17.72 -30.01
CA PHE A 217 0.15 -16.53 -29.38
C PHE A 217 -0.89 -16.90 -28.31
N THR A 218 -1.77 -17.87 -28.60
CA THR A 218 -2.77 -18.32 -27.63
C THR A 218 -2.12 -19.00 -26.41
N VAL A 219 -1.04 -19.77 -26.63
CA VAL A 219 -0.24 -20.33 -25.53
C VAL A 219 0.37 -19.22 -24.68
N ALA A 220 0.90 -18.15 -25.31
CA ALA A 220 1.45 -17.00 -24.60
C ALA A 220 0.39 -16.31 -23.72
N GLU A 221 -0.79 -15.99 -24.29
CA GLU A 221 -1.91 -15.41 -23.51
C GLU A 221 -2.28 -16.30 -22.32
N LEU A 222 -2.31 -17.63 -22.47
CA LEU A 222 -2.64 -18.55 -21.38
C LEU A 222 -1.58 -18.54 -20.26
N ILE A 223 -0.28 -18.53 -20.63
CA ILE A 223 0.81 -18.49 -19.66
C ILE A 223 0.83 -17.14 -18.94
N GLU A 224 0.58 -16.06 -19.66
CA GLU A 224 0.46 -14.72 -19.13
C GLU A 224 -0.65 -14.63 -18.06
N ALA A 225 -1.87 -15.08 -18.42
CA ALA A 225 -3.00 -15.11 -17.51
C ALA A 225 -2.69 -15.90 -16.22
N ARG A 226 -2.08 -17.10 -16.37
CA ARG A 226 -1.69 -17.93 -15.20
C ARG A 226 -0.60 -17.28 -14.35
N SER A 227 0.29 -16.52 -14.94
CA SER A 227 1.36 -15.83 -14.22
C SER A 227 0.84 -14.65 -13.41
N LEU A 228 -0.10 -13.89 -13.98
CA LEU A 228 -0.86 -12.86 -13.27
C LEU A 228 -1.67 -13.48 -12.13
N ASP A 229 -2.37 -14.60 -12.37
CA ASP A 229 -3.12 -15.30 -11.34
C ASP A 229 -2.21 -15.77 -10.18
N ARG A 230 -0.98 -16.22 -10.46
CA ARG A 230 -0.02 -16.57 -9.39
C ARG A 230 0.37 -15.35 -8.54
N ALA A 231 0.61 -14.21 -9.16
CA ALA A 231 0.92 -12.98 -8.43
C ALA A 231 -0.30 -12.53 -7.59
N ARG A 232 -1.51 -12.65 -8.13
CA ARG A 232 -2.77 -12.36 -7.42
C ARG A 232 -3.03 -13.34 -6.29
N ASN A 233 -2.86 -14.63 -6.50
CA ASN A 233 -3.08 -15.68 -5.49
C ASN A 233 -2.11 -15.54 -4.31
N ALA A 234 -0.93 -14.95 -4.51
CA ALA A 234 -0.02 -14.64 -3.41
C ALA A 234 -0.63 -13.61 -2.43
N ILE A 235 -1.50 -12.72 -2.93
CA ILE A 235 -2.26 -11.76 -2.12
C ILE A 235 -3.55 -12.43 -1.62
N GLY A 236 -4.25 -13.17 -2.45
CA GLY A 236 -5.45 -13.92 -2.08
C GLY A 236 -5.23 -14.92 -0.94
N GLY A 237 -4.00 -15.42 -0.78
CA GLY A 237 -3.63 -16.24 0.39
C GLY A 237 -3.78 -15.52 1.73
N LEU A 238 -3.68 -14.18 1.76
CA LEU A 238 -3.97 -13.39 2.97
C LEU A 238 -5.47 -13.41 3.31
N MET A 239 -6.35 -13.47 2.30
CA MET A 239 -7.81 -13.51 2.51
C MET A 239 -8.26 -14.84 3.15
N GLN A 240 -7.51 -15.93 2.96
CA GLN A 240 -7.80 -17.25 3.54
C GLN A 240 -7.27 -17.42 4.97
N LEU A 241 -6.67 -16.39 5.54
CA LEU A 241 -6.13 -16.45 6.91
C LEU A 241 -7.22 -16.32 7.98
N SER A 242 -8.37 -15.70 7.70
CA SER A 242 -9.49 -15.65 8.65
C SER A 242 -10.29 -16.95 8.58
N PRO A 243 -10.62 -17.58 9.74
CA PRO A 243 -11.55 -18.70 9.77
C PRO A 243 -12.98 -18.21 9.49
N ASP A 244 -13.82 -19.08 8.92
CA ASP A 244 -15.22 -18.76 8.65
C ASP A 244 -16.07 -18.76 9.94
N MET A 245 -15.68 -19.56 10.94
CA MET A 245 -16.42 -19.79 12.18
C MET A 245 -15.61 -19.35 13.40
N ALA A 246 -16.29 -18.91 14.46
CA ALA A 246 -15.72 -18.59 15.77
C ALA A 246 -16.57 -19.17 16.90
N THR A 247 -15.92 -19.64 17.98
CA THR A 247 -16.59 -20.14 19.17
C THR A 247 -16.92 -18.99 20.12
N VAL A 248 -18.18 -18.59 20.20
CA VAL A 248 -18.65 -17.41 20.93
C VAL A 248 -19.52 -17.81 22.12
N GLN A 249 -19.33 -17.14 23.25
CA GLN A 249 -20.18 -17.30 24.42
C GLN A 249 -21.50 -16.57 24.20
N GLN A 250 -22.60 -17.32 24.30
CA GLN A 250 -23.96 -16.78 24.19
C GLN A 250 -24.45 -16.19 25.55
N SER A 251 -25.56 -15.46 25.52
CA SER A 251 -26.20 -14.89 26.72
C SER A 251 -26.63 -15.94 27.75
N ASP A 252 -26.81 -17.20 27.31
CA ASP A 252 -27.10 -18.35 28.17
C ASP A 252 -25.85 -18.98 28.86
N GLY A 253 -24.66 -18.39 28.60
CA GLY A 253 -23.36 -18.88 29.07
C GLY A 253 -22.80 -20.05 28.26
N GLN A 254 -23.52 -20.57 27.26
CA GLN A 254 -23.04 -21.68 26.44
C GLN A 254 -22.13 -21.18 25.30
N TRP A 255 -21.16 -22.02 24.92
CA TRP A 255 -20.28 -21.77 23.82
C TRP A 255 -20.85 -22.35 22.53
N ARG A 256 -21.02 -21.55 21.50
CA ARG A 256 -21.52 -21.97 20.17
C ARG A 256 -20.63 -21.47 19.06
N GLU A 257 -20.48 -22.28 18.02
CA GLU A 257 -19.84 -21.84 16.78
C GLU A 257 -20.83 -21.02 15.96
N ILE A 258 -20.44 -19.81 15.60
CA ILE A 258 -21.19 -18.91 14.71
C ILE A 258 -20.24 -18.35 13.66
N GLU A 259 -20.80 -17.89 12.56
CA GLU A 259 -20.00 -17.23 11.51
C GLU A 259 -19.29 -15.99 12.06
N VAL A 260 -18.01 -15.83 11.73
CA VAL A 260 -17.18 -14.67 12.17
C VAL A 260 -17.85 -13.33 11.81
N LYS A 261 -18.53 -13.26 10.67
CA LYS A 261 -19.24 -12.06 10.22
C LYS A 261 -20.43 -11.67 11.11
N GLN A 262 -21.00 -12.61 11.85
CA GLN A 262 -22.18 -12.38 12.71
C GLN A 262 -21.80 -12.08 14.17
N VAL A 263 -20.51 -12.14 14.49
CA VAL A 263 -20.03 -11.88 15.85
C VAL A 263 -20.13 -10.39 16.18
N ALA A 264 -20.86 -10.07 17.25
CA ALA A 264 -21.04 -8.69 17.70
C ALA A 264 -19.77 -8.13 18.39
N LEU A 265 -19.60 -6.81 18.34
CA LEU A 265 -18.59 -6.11 19.15
C LEU A 265 -18.81 -6.39 20.65
N GLY A 266 -17.73 -6.60 21.39
CA GLY A 266 -17.76 -6.90 22.81
C GLY A 266 -18.09 -8.36 23.15
N ALA A 267 -18.39 -9.22 22.17
CA ALA A 267 -18.61 -10.65 22.39
C ALA A 267 -17.34 -11.33 22.91
N LEU A 268 -17.51 -12.36 23.77
CA LEU A 268 -16.41 -13.18 24.27
C LEU A 268 -16.21 -14.38 23.34
N VAL A 269 -14.99 -14.52 22.81
CA VAL A 269 -14.61 -15.57 21.86
C VAL A 269 -13.53 -16.43 22.49
N ARG A 270 -13.64 -17.75 22.31
CA ARG A 270 -12.64 -18.73 22.75
C ARG A 270 -11.90 -19.30 21.57
N VAL A 271 -10.57 -19.39 21.68
CA VAL A 271 -9.68 -19.98 20.67
C VAL A 271 -8.81 -21.04 21.34
N ARG A 272 -8.80 -22.23 20.77
CA ARG A 272 -8.02 -23.38 21.23
C ARG A 272 -6.62 -23.38 20.58
N PRO A 273 -5.67 -24.14 21.17
CA PRO A 273 -4.38 -24.36 20.52
C PRO A 273 -4.54 -24.91 19.09
N GLY A 274 -3.81 -24.37 18.15
CA GLY A 274 -3.86 -24.70 16.72
C GLY A 274 -4.96 -24.00 15.93
N GLU A 275 -5.91 -23.31 16.59
CA GLU A 275 -6.96 -22.57 15.90
C GLU A 275 -6.50 -21.16 15.49
N ARG A 276 -7.10 -20.64 14.45
CA ARG A 276 -6.89 -19.25 13.99
C ARG A 276 -7.82 -18.30 14.74
N ILE A 277 -7.30 -17.12 15.09
CA ILE A 277 -8.09 -16.02 15.65
C ILE A 277 -8.93 -15.41 14.55
N GLY A 278 -10.25 -15.35 14.72
CA GLY A 278 -11.19 -14.89 13.70
C GLY A 278 -11.40 -13.38 13.65
N LEU A 279 -11.21 -12.71 14.78
CA LEU A 279 -11.52 -11.29 14.98
C LEU A 279 -10.46 -10.62 15.84
N ASP A 280 -10.27 -9.31 15.66
CA ASP A 280 -9.40 -8.54 16.56
C ASP A 280 -10.07 -8.41 17.93
N GLY A 281 -9.26 -8.49 18.98
CA GLY A 281 -9.76 -8.41 20.34
C GLY A 281 -8.67 -8.21 21.38
N GLU A 282 -9.09 -8.19 22.65
CA GLU A 282 -8.25 -8.10 23.83
C GLU A 282 -8.45 -9.35 24.70
N VAL A 283 -7.37 -9.98 25.11
CA VAL A 283 -7.39 -11.18 25.94
C VAL A 283 -8.00 -10.88 27.30
N VAL A 284 -9.01 -11.65 27.69
CA VAL A 284 -9.67 -11.55 28.99
C VAL A 284 -9.15 -12.62 29.94
N SER A 285 -8.92 -13.84 29.43
CA SER A 285 -8.41 -14.96 30.24
C SER A 285 -7.56 -15.91 29.42
N GLY A 286 -6.62 -16.59 30.09
CA GLY A 286 -5.68 -17.52 29.48
C GLY A 286 -4.32 -16.88 29.20
N GLN A 287 -3.34 -17.72 28.90
CA GLN A 287 -2.00 -17.34 28.43
C GLN A 287 -1.59 -18.28 27.32
N SER A 288 -1.03 -17.73 26.24
CA SER A 288 -0.57 -18.52 25.10
C SER A 288 0.47 -17.77 24.27
N SER A 289 1.25 -18.52 23.51
CA SER A 289 2.06 -17.99 22.43
C SER A 289 1.25 -17.94 21.14
N ILE A 290 1.28 -16.80 20.43
CA ILE A 290 0.55 -16.57 19.19
C ILE A 290 1.53 -16.35 18.05
N ASP A 291 1.38 -17.13 16.98
CA ASP A 291 2.09 -16.91 15.73
C ASP A 291 1.40 -15.75 14.98
N GLN A 292 2.07 -14.60 14.97
CA GLN A 292 1.61 -13.38 14.30
C GLN A 292 2.25 -13.18 12.91
N ALA A 293 3.10 -14.10 12.46
CA ALA A 293 3.79 -14.03 11.16
C ALA A 293 2.86 -13.72 9.98
N PRO A 294 1.61 -14.23 9.91
CA PRO A 294 0.69 -13.90 8.83
C PRO A 294 0.37 -12.40 8.70
N ILE A 295 0.49 -11.62 9.78
CA ILE A 295 0.16 -10.18 9.81
C ILE A 295 1.41 -9.32 9.94
N THR A 296 2.29 -9.66 10.89
CA THR A 296 3.49 -8.86 11.17
C THR A 296 4.69 -9.25 10.30
N GLY A 297 4.70 -10.48 9.78
CA GLY A 297 5.84 -11.05 9.07
C GLY A 297 6.97 -11.56 10.00
N GLU A 298 6.82 -11.44 11.32
CA GLU A 298 7.79 -11.95 12.29
C GLU A 298 7.59 -13.45 12.55
N SER A 299 8.66 -14.24 12.46
CA SER A 299 8.60 -15.68 12.59
C SER A 299 8.55 -16.19 14.03
N LEU A 300 8.87 -15.35 15.01
CA LEU A 300 8.85 -15.74 16.42
C LEU A 300 7.46 -15.54 17.00
N PRO A 301 6.86 -16.58 17.64
CA PRO A 301 5.60 -16.43 18.35
C PRO A 301 5.73 -15.45 19.52
N VAL A 302 4.66 -14.69 19.76
CA VAL A 302 4.58 -13.67 20.80
C VAL A 302 3.71 -14.20 21.96
N GLU A 303 4.23 -14.14 23.19
CA GLU A 303 3.46 -14.46 24.40
C GLU A 303 2.34 -13.43 24.60
N LYS A 304 1.13 -13.91 24.90
CA LYS A 304 -0.07 -13.10 25.11
C LYS A 304 -0.81 -13.57 26.37
N GLY A 305 -1.19 -12.60 27.20
CA GLY A 305 -1.96 -12.77 28.43
C GLY A 305 -3.08 -11.75 28.56
N PRO A 306 -3.83 -11.73 29.68
CA PRO A 306 -4.92 -10.78 29.92
C PRO A 306 -4.49 -9.32 29.72
N GLY A 307 -5.28 -8.55 28.95
CA GLY A 307 -4.99 -7.17 28.57
C GLY A 307 -4.23 -7.02 27.26
N ASP A 308 -3.70 -8.08 26.66
CA ASP A 308 -2.97 -8.02 25.40
C ASP A 308 -3.91 -8.05 24.19
N LYS A 309 -3.54 -7.34 23.14
CA LYS A 309 -4.26 -7.34 21.86
C LYS A 309 -3.93 -8.60 21.06
N VAL A 310 -4.96 -9.18 20.42
CA VAL A 310 -4.87 -10.27 19.47
C VAL A 310 -5.51 -9.86 18.14
N PHE A 311 -5.01 -10.41 17.02
CA PHE A 311 -5.40 -9.99 15.68
C PHE A 311 -5.98 -11.13 14.86
N ALA A 312 -7.00 -10.84 14.07
CA ALA A 312 -7.61 -11.77 13.13
C ALA A 312 -6.57 -12.36 12.16
N GLY A 313 -6.63 -13.65 11.90
CA GLY A 313 -5.72 -14.35 10.97
C GLY A 313 -4.46 -14.92 11.62
N THR A 314 -4.14 -14.56 12.87
CA THR A 314 -3.03 -15.13 13.65
C THR A 314 -3.39 -16.51 14.20
N ILE A 315 -2.40 -17.32 14.59
CA ILE A 315 -2.58 -18.70 15.02
C ILE A 315 -2.24 -18.84 16.50
N ASN A 316 -3.18 -19.31 17.30
CA ASN A 316 -2.96 -19.65 18.69
C ASN A 316 -2.19 -20.98 18.82
N GLN A 317 -1.06 -21.03 19.56
CA GLN A 317 -0.19 -22.20 19.58
C GLN A 317 -0.31 -23.06 20.83
N ALA A 318 -0.26 -22.48 22.04
CA ALA A 318 0.00 -23.23 23.26
C ALA A 318 -1.23 -23.40 24.14
N GLY A 319 -1.78 -22.33 24.70
CA GLY A 319 -2.89 -22.35 25.67
C GLY A 319 -4.23 -21.97 25.02
N ALA A 320 -5.34 -22.33 25.66
CA ALA A 320 -6.64 -21.77 25.26
C ALA A 320 -6.74 -20.31 25.72
N LEU A 321 -7.22 -19.45 24.86
CA LEU A 321 -7.45 -18.02 25.11
C LEU A 321 -8.92 -17.68 25.02
N GLU A 322 -9.37 -16.78 25.88
CA GLU A 322 -10.65 -16.10 25.74
C GLU A 322 -10.38 -14.60 25.57
N TYR A 323 -10.92 -14.03 24.50
CA TYR A 323 -10.73 -12.62 24.19
C TYR A 323 -12.05 -11.93 23.88
N ARG A 324 -12.11 -10.64 24.17
CA ARG A 324 -13.25 -9.76 23.88
C ARG A 324 -13.04 -9.09 22.54
N VAL A 325 -14.02 -9.20 21.66
CA VAL A 325 -13.97 -8.62 20.31
C VAL A 325 -13.96 -7.09 20.37
N THR A 326 -12.98 -6.46 19.73
CA THR A 326 -12.79 -5.00 19.67
C THR A 326 -13.08 -4.40 18.31
N ALA A 327 -13.11 -5.21 17.24
CA ALA A 327 -13.41 -4.76 15.88
C ALA A 327 -14.35 -5.74 15.17
N ALA A 328 -15.27 -5.21 14.37
CA ALA A 328 -16.13 -6.03 13.51
C ALA A 328 -15.31 -6.74 12.41
N ALA A 329 -15.80 -7.85 11.85
CA ALA A 329 -15.07 -8.64 10.86
C ALA A 329 -14.54 -7.81 9.66
N GLY A 330 -15.36 -6.90 9.12
CA GLY A 330 -14.96 -6.02 8.01
C GLY A 330 -14.00 -4.87 8.39
N GLN A 331 -13.79 -4.64 9.68
CA GLN A 331 -12.93 -3.59 10.24
C GLN A 331 -11.70 -4.17 10.96
N SER A 332 -11.52 -5.49 10.96
CA SER A 332 -10.35 -6.14 11.55
C SER A 332 -9.05 -5.68 10.86
N THR A 333 -7.95 -5.80 11.58
CA THR A 333 -6.60 -5.49 11.05
C THR A 333 -6.34 -6.25 9.74
N LEU A 334 -6.71 -7.53 9.67
CA LEU A 334 -6.60 -8.33 8.45
C LEU A 334 -7.46 -7.76 7.31
N ALA A 335 -8.71 -7.37 7.58
CA ALA A 335 -9.59 -6.76 6.56
C ALA A 335 -9.02 -5.43 6.03
N ARG A 336 -8.44 -4.61 6.90
CA ARG A 336 -7.76 -3.37 6.51
C ARG A 336 -6.51 -3.63 5.65
N ILE A 337 -5.73 -4.65 5.97
CA ILE A 337 -4.58 -5.08 5.15
C ILE A 337 -5.06 -5.47 3.74
N ILE A 338 -6.08 -6.31 3.65
CA ILE A 338 -6.64 -6.76 2.38
C ILE A 338 -7.11 -5.57 1.56
N LYS A 339 -7.92 -4.69 2.15
CA LYS A 339 -8.44 -3.47 1.51
C LYS A 339 -7.32 -2.57 0.99
N ALA A 340 -6.29 -2.31 1.80
CA ALA A 340 -5.18 -1.45 1.39
C ALA A 340 -4.34 -2.08 0.25
N VAL A 341 -4.16 -3.40 0.24
CA VAL A 341 -3.49 -4.11 -0.87
C VAL A 341 -4.35 -4.06 -2.15
N GLU A 342 -5.67 -4.13 -2.04
CA GLU A 342 -6.59 -3.97 -3.16
C GLU A 342 -6.55 -2.54 -3.73
N GLU A 343 -6.62 -1.53 -2.88
CA GLU A 343 -6.51 -0.12 -3.26
C GLU A 343 -5.16 0.20 -3.91
N ALA A 344 -4.07 -0.38 -3.38
CA ALA A 344 -2.72 -0.21 -3.90
C ALA A 344 -2.58 -0.59 -5.38
N GLN A 345 -3.37 -1.51 -5.86
CA GLN A 345 -3.34 -1.95 -7.26
C GLN A 345 -4.04 -0.98 -8.21
N GLY A 346 -4.95 -0.15 -7.70
CA GLY A 346 -5.57 0.94 -8.47
C GLY A 346 -4.59 2.06 -8.83
N ALA A 347 -3.58 2.30 -8.01
CA ALA A 347 -2.60 3.37 -8.20
C ALA A 347 -1.45 2.94 -9.13
N ARG A 348 -1.53 3.33 -10.42
CA ARG A 348 -0.52 2.97 -11.43
C ARG A 348 0.85 3.56 -11.13
N ALA A 349 1.86 2.71 -11.10
CA ALA A 349 3.26 3.09 -10.94
C ALA A 349 3.77 4.00 -12.09
N PRO A 350 4.75 4.88 -11.85
CA PRO A 350 5.34 5.74 -12.89
C PRO A 350 5.84 4.97 -14.09
N THR A 351 6.53 3.84 -13.87
CA THR A 351 7.00 2.98 -14.97
C THR A 351 5.83 2.39 -15.77
N GLN A 352 4.73 2.03 -15.14
CA GLN A 352 3.54 1.53 -15.83
C GLN A 352 2.92 2.62 -16.70
N ARG A 353 2.78 3.84 -16.18
CA ARG A 353 2.29 5.01 -16.96
C ARG A 353 3.17 5.28 -18.17
N PHE A 354 4.49 5.22 -17.99
CA PHE A 354 5.44 5.37 -19.10
C PHE A 354 5.25 4.29 -20.18
N VAL A 355 5.12 3.02 -19.80
CA VAL A 355 4.91 1.90 -20.74
C VAL A 355 3.59 2.05 -21.49
N ASP A 356 2.51 2.46 -20.81
CA ASP A 356 1.20 2.71 -21.42
C ASP A 356 1.28 3.86 -22.46
N GLN A 357 1.94 4.96 -22.11
CA GLN A 357 2.13 6.10 -23.01
C GLN A 357 3.02 5.74 -24.21
N PHE A 358 4.12 5.04 -23.95
CA PHE A 358 5.00 4.51 -24.99
C PHE A 358 4.22 3.62 -25.97
N SER A 359 3.47 2.66 -25.48
CA SER A 359 2.70 1.72 -26.31
C SER A 359 1.65 2.43 -27.17
N ARG A 360 1.03 3.51 -26.65
CA ARG A 360 0.03 4.32 -27.38
C ARG A 360 0.62 4.99 -28.61
N ILE A 361 1.88 5.41 -28.58
CA ILE A 361 2.57 6.07 -29.69
C ILE A 361 3.27 5.04 -30.57
N TYR A 362 3.96 4.10 -29.94
CA TYR A 362 4.78 3.10 -30.61
C TYR A 362 3.96 2.18 -31.53
N THR A 363 2.82 1.67 -31.07
CA THR A 363 2.03 0.70 -31.85
C THR A 363 1.49 1.28 -33.17
N PRO A 364 0.89 2.45 -33.23
CA PRO A 364 0.51 3.07 -34.51
C PRO A 364 1.71 3.42 -35.39
N ALA A 365 2.83 3.86 -34.81
CA ALA A 365 4.05 4.16 -35.58
C ALA A 365 4.62 2.90 -36.26
N VAL A 366 4.68 1.79 -35.55
CA VAL A 366 5.09 0.49 -36.10
C VAL A 366 4.15 0.04 -37.21
N PHE A 367 2.83 0.19 -37.02
CA PHE A 367 1.85 -0.16 -38.05
C PHE A 367 2.06 0.65 -39.31
N ALA A 368 2.23 1.97 -39.20
CA ALA A 368 2.51 2.83 -40.35
C ALA A 368 3.85 2.49 -41.02
N PHE A 369 4.87 2.16 -40.22
CA PHE A 369 6.16 1.74 -40.75
C PHE A 369 6.08 0.38 -41.49
N ALA A 370 5.36 -0.60 -40.94
CA ALA A 370 5.13 -1.89 -41.59
C ALA A 370 4.38 -1.72 -42.91
N LEU A 371 3.37 -0.82 -42.95
CA LEU A 371 2.68 -0.49 -44.20
C LEU A 371 3.64 0.15 -45.23
N ALA A 372 4.52 1.05 -44.80
CA ALA A 372 5.53 1.65 -45.66
C ALA A 372 6.49 0.58 -46.20
N VAL A 373 6.94 -0.38 -45.37
CA VAL A 373 7.78 -1.53 -45.79
C VAL A 373 7.04 -2.44 -46.78
N ALA A 374 5.73 -2.62 -46.63
CA ALA A 374 4.96 -3.44 -47.59
C ALA A 374 4.79 -2.78 -48.96
N VAL A 375 4.73 -1.44 -49.03
CA VAL A 375 4.33 -0.69 -50.25
C VAL A 375 5.49 -0.02 -50.96
N ILE A 376 6.40 0.63 -50.22
CA ILE A 376 7.45 1.48 -50.84
C ILE A 376 8.44 0.64 -51.67
N PRO A 377 9.03 -0.46 -51.17
CA PRO A 377 10.02 -1.19 -51.96
C PRO A 377 9.46 -1.84 -53.24
N PRO A 378 8.25 -2.47 -53.21
CA PRO A 378 7.67 -2.98 -54.46
C PRO A 378 7.41 -1.89 -55.52
N LEU A 379 6.99 -0.68 -55.07
CA LEU A 379 6.71 0.40 -56.01
C LEU A 379 7.95 1.08 -56.57
N PHE A 380 9.00 1.25 -55.78
CA PHE A 380 10.16 2.08 -56.15
C PHE A 380 11.44 1.29 -56.42
N MET A 381 11.53 0.01 -55.92
CA MET A 381 12.75 -0.79 -55.97
C MET A 381 12.55 -2.11 -56.75
N ALA A 382 11.44 -2.22 -57.52
CA ALA A 382 11.09 -3.44 -58.30
C ALA A 382 11.09 -4.75 -57.46
N GLY A 383 10.76 -4.62 -56.15
CA GLY A 383 10.69 -5.78 -55.25
C GLY A 383 9.41 -6.61 -55.48
N ALA A 384 9.48 -7.93 -55.22
CA ALA A 384 8.31 -8.80 -55.29
C ALA A 384 7.32 -8.42 -54.17
N TRP A 385 6.05 -8.16 -54.48
CA TRP A 385 5.02 -7.76 -53.53
C TRP A 385 4.85 -8.74 -52.36
N PHE A 386 4.86 -10.03 -52.66
CA PHE A 386 4.69 -11.07 -51.65
C PHE A 386 5.80 -11.06 -50.59
N ASP A 387 7.06 -10.89 -50.99
CA ASP A 387 8.21 -10.89 -50.10
C ASP A 387 8.18 -9.69 -49.15
N TRP A 388 7.82 -8.51 -49.67
CA TRP A 388 7.76 -7.29 -48.84
C TRP A 388 6.54 -7.25 -47.96
N ILE A 389 5.39 -7.76 -48.41
CA ILE A 389 4.23 -7.95 -47.55
C ILE A 389 4.56 -8.93 -46.43
N TYR A 390 5.21 -10.06 -46.74
CA TYR A 390 5.62 -11.04 -45.72
C TYR A 390 6.55 -10.39 -44.68
N ARG A 391 7.59 -9.64 -45.11
CA ARG A 391 8.51 -8.94 -44.20
C ARG A 391 7.76 -7.90 -43.33
N ALA A 392 6.79 -7.22 -43.88
CA ALA A 392 5.96 -6.28 -43.15
C ALA A 392 5.10 -6.99 -42.08
N LEU A 393 4.56 -8.18 -42.39
CA LEU A 393 3.80 -8.98 -41.41
C LEU A 393 4.70 -9.51 -40.29
N VAL A 394 5.92 -10.01 -40.63
CA VAL A 394 6.94 -10.41 -39.66
C VAL A 394 7.30 -9.21 -38.76
N LEU A 395 7.48 -8.01 -39.34
CA LEU A 395 7.77 -6.79 -38.59
C LEU A 395 6.67 -6.44 -37.61
N LEU A 396 5.39 -6.56 -38.01
CA LEU A 396 4.25 -6.32 -37.09
C LEU A 396 4.28 -7.24 -35.87
N VAL A 397 4.63 -8.52 -36.09
CA VAL A 397 4.72 -9.50 -35.01
C VAL A 397 5.90 -9.21 -34.08
N VAL A 398 7.12 -9.01 -34.63
CA VAL A 398 8.33 -8.71 -33.86
C VAL A 398 8.20 -7.44 -33.05
N ALA A 399 7.59 -6.42 -33.60
CA ALA A 399 7.50 -5.09 -32.99
C ALA A 399 6.41 -4.97 -31.92
N CYS A 400 5.62 -6.00 -31.68
CA CYS A 400 4.62 -5.97 -30.58
C CYS A 400 5.30 -5.77 -29.20
N PRO A 401 4.94 -4.76 -28.39
CA PRO A 401 5.58 -4.52 -27.09
C PRO A 401 5.07 -5.43 -25.97
N CYS A 402 4.68 -6.69 -26.27
CA CYS A 402 3.98 -7.62 -25.36
C CYS A 402 4.71 -7.80 -24.04
N ALA A 403 5.98 -8.23 -24.09
CA ALA A 403 6.80 -8.48 -22.91
C ALA A 403 6.96 -7.25 -22.00
N LEU A 404 7.04 -6.05 -22.59
CA LEU A 404 7.17 -4.80 -21.85
C LEU A 404 5.89 -4.44 -21.09
N VAL A 405 4.74 -4.58 -21.73
CA VAL A 405 3.42 -4.26 -21.16
C VAL A 405 3.08 -5.18 -20.00
N ILE A 406 3.46 -6.47 -20.11
CA ILE A 406 3.13 -7.50 -19.10
C ILE A 406 4.08 -7.46 -17.91
N SER A 407 5.38 -7.23 -18.15
CA SER A 407 6.40 -7.33 -17.10
C SER A 407 6.21 -6.34 -15.97
N THR A 408 5.73 -5.12 -16.28
CA THR A 408 5.60 -4.05 -15.29
C THR A 408 4.53 -4.35 -14.23
N PRO A 409 3.26 -4.65 -14.57
CA PRO A 409 2.26 -4.97 -13.56
C PRO A 409 2.61 -6.24 -12.77
N VAL A 410 3.15 -7.28 -13.40
CA VAL A 410 3.58 -8.50 -12.70
C VAL A 410 4.67 -8.20 -11.67
N THR A 411 5.65 -7.39 -12.01
CA THR A 411 6.74 -7.03 -11.11
C THR A 411 6.24 -6.18 -9.94
N ILE A 412 5.38 -5.18 -10.19
CA ILE A 412 4.82 -4.31 -9.15
C ILE A 412 3.93 -5.11 -8.20
N VAL A 413 3.00 -5.93 -8.71
CA VAL A 413 2.12 -6.77 -7.87
C VAL A 413 2.95 -7.75 -7.04
N SER A 414 4.01 -8.35 -7.62
CA SER A 414 4.91 -9.23 -6.86
C SER A 414 5.66 -8.49 -5.76
N GLY A 415 6.08 -7.25 -6.00
CA GLY A 415 6.71 -6.39 -4.99
C GLY A 415 5.76 -5.99 -3.87
N LEU A 416 4.52 -5.60 -4.19
CA LEU A 416 3.48 -5.29 -3.20
C LEU A 416 3.15 -6.52 -2.33
N ALA A 417 3.03 -7.70 -2.95
CA ALA A 417 2.79 -8.94 -2.23
C ALA A 417 3.98 -9.32 -1.31
N ALA A 418 5.22 -9.07 -1.75
CA ALA A 418 6.41 -9.30 -0.92
C ALA A 418 6.48 -8.31 0.26
N ALA A 419 6.09 -7.04 0.07
CA ALA A 419 5.98 -6.06 1.14
C ALA A 419 4.93 -6.48 2.18
N ALA A 420 3.74 -6.85 1.74
CA ALA A 420 2.63 -7.27 2.61
C ALA A 420 3.00 -8.47 3.48
N ARG A 421 3.71 -9.47 2.94
CA ARG A 421 4.22 -10.63 3.71
C ARG A 421 5.22 -10.26 4.81
N LYS A 422 5.87 -9.10 4.69
CA LYS A 422 6.78 -8.56 5.70
C LYS A 422 6.08 -7.60 6.66
N GLY A 423 4.75 -7.55 6.66
CA GLY A 423 3.98 -6.61 7.47
C GLY A 423 4.16 -5.15 7.04
N ILE A 424 4.53 -4.89 5.77
CA ILE A 424 4.68 -3.56 5.19
C ILE A 424 3.55 -3.35 4.20
N LEU A 425 2.59 -2.52 4.56
CA LEU A 425 1.43 -2.24 3.77
C LEU A 425 1.65 -1.01 2.90
N VAL A 426 1.76 -1.19 1.59
CA VAL A 426 2.06 -0.10 0.63
C VAL A 426 0.81 0.23 -0.16
N LYS A 427 0.33 1.47 -0.14
CA LYS A 427 -0.91 1.93 -0.79
C LYS A 427 -0.79 2.16 -2.31
N GLY A 428 0.30 1.76 -2.94
CA GLY A 428 0.41 1.86 -4.39
C GLY A 428 1.78 1.56 -4.97
N GLY A 429 1.80 1.14 -6.23
CA GLY A 429 3.04 0.94 -6.98
C GLY A 429 3.88 2.20 -7.13
N VAL A 430 3.25 3.39 -7.02
CA VAL A 430 3.93 4.69 -7.01
C VAL A 430 4.91 4.77 -5.85
N TYR A 431 4.46 4.41 -4.66
CA TYR A 431 5.26 4.47 -3.43
C TYR A 431 6.32 3.37 -3.40
N LEU A 432 5.97 2.16 -3.90
CA LEU A 432 6.94 1.09 -4.04
C LEU A 432 8.10 1.47 -4.99
N GLU A 433 7.85 2.16 -6.09
CA GLU A 433 8.90 2.68 -6.96
C GLU A 433 9.60 3.91 -6.36
N GLY A 434 8.86 4.75 -5.61
CA GLY A 434 9.34 5.98 -4.98
C GLY A 434 10.39 5.73 -3.91
N GLY A 435 10.23 4.67 -3.11
CA GLY A 435 11.07 4.38 -1.95
C GLY A 435 12.57 4.31 -2.25
N ARG A 436 12.96 3.90 -3.46
CA ARG A 436 14.38 3.90 -3.89
C ARG A 436 15.03 5.27 -3.98
N LYS A 437 14.20 6.33 -4.09
CA LYS A 437 14.65 7.71 -4.29
C LYS A 437 14.81 8.47 -2.98
N LEU A 438 14.32 7.92 -1.87
CA LEU A 438 14.46 8.54 -0.56
C LEU A 438 15.94 8.71 -0.23
N ASP A 439 16.32 9.92 0.14
CA ASP A 439 17.66 10.31 0.60
C ASP A 439 17.62 10.96 2.00
N PHE A 440 16.40 11.26 2.50
CA PHE A 440 16.17 11.80 3.82
C PHE A 440 14.95 11.14 4.49
N LEU A 441 15.05 10.87 5.80
CA LEU A 441 13.93 10.35 6.58
C LEU A 441 13.74 11.22 7.83
N ALA A 442 12.57 11.83 7.93
CA ALA A 442 12.10 12.53 9.11
C ALA A 442 11.34 11.55 10.02
N LEU A 443 11.62 11.57 11.30
CA LEU A 443 11.08 10.63 12.28
C LEU A 443 10.44 11.41 13.43
N ASP A 444 9.19 11.10 13.77
CA ASP A 444 8.66 11.51 15.06
C ASP A 444 9.37 10.75 16.19
N LYS A 445 9.33 11.28 17.40
CA LYS A 445 9.91 10.64 18.58
C LYS A 445 8.99 9.58 19.18
N THR A 446 7.83 10.05 19.63
CA THR A 446 6.91 9.30 20.51
C THR A 446 6.20 8.19 19.73
N GLY A 447 6.21 6.94 20.26
CA GLY A 447 5.60 5.82 19.55
C GLY A 447 6.35 5.33 18.30
N THR A 448 7.26 6.15 17.75
CA THR A 448 8.08 5.85 16.58
C THR A 448 9.46 5.37 16.98
N ILE A 449 10.33 6.24 17.48
CA ILE A 449 11.69 5.92 17.96
C ILE A 449 11.63 5.28 19.34
N THR A 450 10.68 5.74 20.17
CA THR A 450 10.44 5.29 21.53
C THR A 450 9.19 4.41 21.61
N HIS A 451 9.00 3.75 22.77
CA HIS A 451 7.83 2.89 23.00
C HIS A 451 6.49 3.66 23.10
N GLY A 452 6.52 5.00 23.28
CA GLY A 452 5.32 5.82 23.49
C GLY A 452 4.65 5.57 24.85
N LYS A 453 5.32 4.81 25.72
CA LYS A 453 4.86 4.49 27.07
C LYS A 453 5.91 4.91 28.07
N PRO A 454 5.71 6.03 28.79
CA PRO A 454 6.63 6.45 29.83
C PRO A 454 6.76 5.36 30.92
N VAL A 455 7.97 5.08 31.34
CA VAL A 455 8.28 4.16 32.44
C VAL A 455 9.11 4.87 33.49
N GLN A 456 8.97 4.47 34.76
CA GLN A 456 9.83 4.98 35.81
C GLN A 456 11.22 4.39 35.64
N THR A 457 12.23 5.26 35.44
CA THR A 457 13.64 4.84 35.20
C THR A 457 14.50 5.00 36.44
N ASP A 458 14.24 6.00 37.29
CA ASP A 458 15.04 6.28 38.46
C ASP A 458 14.16 6.60 39.67
N HIS A 459 14.69 6.24 40.84
CA HIS A 459 14.13 6.57 42.14
C HIS A 459 15.28 6.94 43.08
N VAL A 460 15.27 8.15 43.58
CA VAL A 460 16.29 8.64 44.53
C VAL A 460 15.60 9.12 45.79
N VAL A 461 15.89 8.48 46.92
CA VAL A 461 15.40 8.94 48.23
C VAL A 461 16.27 10.08 48.71
N LEU A 462 15.64 11.21 49.04
CA LEU A 462 16.32 12.43 49.50
C LEU A 462 16.31 12.51 51.04
N ASP A 463 15.25 12.06 51.69
CA ASP A 463 15.20 11.90 53.14
C ASP A 463 15.31 10.43 53.56
N PRO A 464 16.39 10.02 54.24
CA PRO A 464 16.61 8.64 54.67
C PRO A 464 15.48 8.03 55.53
N LEU A 465 14.66 8.86 56.17
CA LEU A 465 13.51 8.40 56.98
C LEU A 465 12.39 7.79 56.13
N PHE A 466 12.37 8.07 54.84
CA PHE A 466 11.41 7.57 53.87
C PHE A 466 11.94 6.41 53.00
N GLU A 467 13.16 5.92 53.33
CA GLU A 467 13.71 4.74 52.66
C GLU A 467 12.74 3.56 52.80
N GLY A 468 12.40 2.90 51.68
CA GLY A 468 11.40 1.80 51.59
C GLY A 468 9.94 2.27 51.63
N ARG A 469 9.60 3.53 51.90
CA ARG A 469 8.22 4.04 51.94
C ARG A 469 7.90 5.03 50.83
N ALA A 470 8.90 5.77 50.34
CA ALA A 470 8.71 6.83 49.38
C ALA A 470 8.02 6.34 48.09
N GLN A 471 8.43 5.18 47.57
CA GLN A 471 7.81 4.59 46.37
C GLN A 471 6.32 4.28 46.57
N THR A 472 5.97 3.67 47.71
CA THR A 472 4.57 3.35 48.06
C THR A 472 3.70 4.60 48.16
N LEU A 473 4.21 5.64 48.83
CA LEU A 473 3.50 6.93 49.00
C LEU A 473 3.28 7.63 47.66
N ALA A 474 4.35 7.73 46.83
CA ALA A 474 4.28 8.32 45.49
C ALA A 474 3.31 7.57 44.59
N ALA A 475 3.38 6.23 44.60
CA ALA A 475 2.50 5.39 43.78
C ALA A 475 1.04 5.47 44.25
N SER A 476 0.78 5.58 45.56
CA SER A 476 -0.59 5.73 46.09
C SER A 476 -1.26 7.02 45.62
N LEU A 477 -0.50 8.12 45.58
CA LEU A 477 -0.97 9.39 45.00
C LEU A 477 -1.11 9.30 43.48
N ALA A 478 -0.15 8.68 42.81
CA ALA A 478 -0.08 8.54 41.37
C ALA A 478 -1.21 7.69 40.79
N ASP A 479 -1.64 6.64 41.51
CA ASP A 479 -2.74 5.74 41.09
C ASP A 479 -4.11 6.47 40.98
N ARG A 480 -4.24 7.63 41.58
CA ARG A 480 -5.44 8.49 41.49
C ARG A 480 -5.42 9.46 40.31
N SER A 481 -4.37 9.42 39.46
CA SER A 481 -4.18 10.40 38.39
C SER A 481 -4.01 9.68 37.05
N ASP A 482 -4.75 10.15 36.04
CA ASP A 482 -4.64 9.66 34.65
C ASP A 482 -3.43 10.22 33.89
N HIS A 483 -2.63 11.09 34.53
CA HIS A 483 -1.47 11.69 33.88
C HIS A 483 -0.40 10.65 33.56
N PRO A 484 0.19 10.61 32.33
CA PRO A 484 1.12 9.56 31.90
C PRO A 484 2.31 9.33 32.85
N VAL A 485 2.86 10.40 33.43
CA VAL A 485 3.96 10.32 34.42
C VAL A 485 3.51 9.66 35.72
N SER A 486 2.33 10.05 36.22
CA SER A 486 1.75 9.42 37.41
C SER A 486 1.49 7.95 37.17
N ARG A 487 0.90 7.62 36.03
CA ARG A 487 0.60 6.23 35.63
C ARG A 487 1.87 5.35 35.58
N ALA A 488 2.99 5.90 35.07
CA ALA A 488 4.27 5.20 35.04
C ALA A 488 4.77 4.80 36.45
N ILE A 489 4.61 5.70 37.45
CA ILE A 489 5.01 5.47 38.83
C ILE A 489 4.08 4.40 39.48
N ALA A 490 2.78 4.48 39.23
CA ALA A 490 1.80 3.51 39.74
C ALA A 490 2.04 2.11 39.13
N VAL A 491 2.28 2.01 37.83
CA VAL A 491 2.59 0.74 37.14
C VAL A 491 3.85 0.11 37.72
N TYR A 492 4.92 0.88 37.87
CA TYR A 492 6.18 0.39 38.45
C TYR A 492 5.98 -0.22 39.85
N ALA A 493 5.17 0.47 40.71
CA ALA A 493 4.88 -0.03 42.05
C ALA A 493 4.06 -1.33 42.01
N ASN A 494 3.14 -1.44 41.09
CA ASN A 494 2.34 -2.65 40.90
C ASN A 494 3.20 -3.85 40.43
N GLU A 495 4.13 -3.63 39.49
CA GLU A 495 5.13 -4.64 39.05
C GLU A 495 6.01 -5.12 40.21
N GLN A 496 6.35 -4.21 41.15
CA GLN A 496 7.07 -4.53 42.36
C GLN A 496 6.18 -5.12 43.46
N GLN A 497 4.89 -5.34 43.19
CA GLN A 497 3.90 -5.87 44.11
C GLN A 497 3.79 -5.06 45.42
N LEU A 498 3.97 -3.74 45.37
CA LEU A 498 3.84 -2.86 46.53
C LEU A 498 2.37 -2.64 46.85
N ALA A 499 2.03 -2.80 48.12
CA ALA A 499 0.68 -2.54 48.59
C ALA A 499 0.42 -1.04 48.66
N LEU A 500 -0.45 -0.51 47.80
CA LEU A 500 -0.83 0.87 47.78
C LEU A 500 -1.69 1.25 49.04
N LYS A 501 -1.54 2.46 49.52
CA LYS A 501 -2.27 3.01 50.64
C LYS A 501 -3.52 3.79 50.22
N GLU A 502 -4.49 3.88 51.11
CA GLU A 502 -5.67 4.70 50.87
C GLU A 502 -5.30 6.20 50.87
N VAL A 503 -5.78 6.95 49.89
CA VAL A 503 -5.56 8.37 49.72
C VAL A 503 -6.88 9.11 49.97
N SER A 504 -6.88 10.02 50.94
CA SER A 504 -8.00 10.95 51.21
C SER A 504 -7.64 12.37 50.76
N ALA A 505 -8.63 13.25 50.62
CA ALA A 505 -8.47 14.64 50.22
C ALA A 505 -7.61 14.82 48.94
N PHE A 506 -7.77 13.92 47.97
CA PHE A 506 -7.02 13.98 46.69
C PHE A 506 -7.43 15.20 45.87
N GLU A 507 -6.42 15.93 45.35
CA GLU A 507 -6.63 17.07 44.48
C GLU A 507 -5.54 17.11 43.39
N ALA A 508 -5.99 17.29 42.13
CA ALA A 508 -5.07 17.51 40.99
C ALA A 508 -4.74 19.03 40.90
N LEU A 509 -3.44 19.33 40.93
CA LEU A 509 -2.91 20.68 40.79
C LEU A 509 -2.55 20.93 39.33
N ALA A 510 -3.38 21.69 38.61
CA ALA A 510 -3.22 21.90 37.16
C ALA A 510 -1.83 22.41 36.80
N GLY A 511 -1.09 21.61 35.94
CA GLY A 511 0.25 21.90 35.46
C GLY A 511 1.36 21.80 36.53
N ARG A 512 1.07 21.26 37.74
CA ARG A 512 2.01 21.14 38.85
C ARG A 512 2.16 19.75 39.41
N GLY A 513 1.09 18.94 39.41
CA GLY A 513 1.09 17.60 39.96
C GLY A 513 -0.18 17.26 40.70
N VAL A 514 -0.09 16.48 41.77
CA VAL A 514 -1.21 16.04 42.60
C VAL A 514 -0.85 16.16 44.08
N ARG A 515 -1.89 16.30 44.94
CA ARG A 515 -1.73 16.22 46.40
C ARG A 515 -2.83 15.35 47.02
N GLY A 516 -2.54 14.82 48.18
CA GLY A 516 -3.49 14.03 48.95
C GLY A 516 -2.95 13.62 50.29
N GLU A 517 -3.85 13.21 51.20
CA GLU A 517 -3.50 12.75 52.54
C GLU A 517 -3.36 11.22 52.54
N VAL A 518 -2.23 10.73 53.04
CA VAL A 518 -1.96 9.32 53.29
C VAL A 518 -1.56 9.11 54.75
N ASP A 519 -2.24 8.22 55.44
CA ASP A 519 -2.03 7.96 56.87
C ASP A 519 -2.22 9.26 57.73
N GLY A 520 -3.03 10.22 57.30
CA GLY A 520 -3.31 11.46 58.00
C GLY A 520 -2.26 12.58 57.79
N GLU A 521 -1.27 12.37 56.94
CA GLU A 521 -0.28 13.37 56.57
C GLU A 521 -0.45 13.78 55.10
N LEU A 522 -0.29 15.09 54.82
CA LEU A 522 -0.44 15.66 53.47
C LEU A 522 0.85 15.51 52.68
N TYR A 523 0.74 14.89 51.51
CA TYR A 523 1.83 14.75 50.54
C TYR A 523 1.49 15.40 49.22
N HIS A 524 2.52 15.84 48.51
CA HIS A 524 2.44 16.32 47.14
C HIS A 524 3.33 15.44 46.25
N LEU A 525 2.83 15.13 45.06
CA LEU A 525 3.64 14.53 43.99
C LEU A 525 3.61 15.49 42.80
N GLY A 526 4.70 16.24 42.57
CA GLY A 526 4.69 17.35 41.64
C GLY A 526 6.02 17.56 40.90
N ASN A 527 5.96 18.42 39.89
CA ASN A 527 7.11 18.79 39.08
C ASN A 527 7.99 19.85 39.73
N HIS A 528 9.13 20.17 39.11
CA HIS A 528 10.07 21.19 39.59
C HIS A 528 9.42 22.55 39.91
N ARG A 529 8.48 22.97 39.06
CA ARG A 529 7.75 24.22 39.26
C ARG A 529 6.96 24.26 40.60
N LEU A 530 6.38 23.13 41.01
CA LEU A 530 5.71 23.05 42.30
C LEU A 530 6.68 23.24 43.47
N VAL A 531 7.88 22.66 43.35
CA VAL A 531 8.94 22.76 44.37
C VAL A 531 9.43 24.20 44.51
N GLU A 532 9.59 24.91 43.39
CA GLU A 532 9.95 26.33 43.36
C GLU A 532 8.89 27.20 44.00
N GLU A 533 7.61 27.01 43.65
CA GLU A 533 6.49 27.76 44.19
C GLU A 533 6.32 27.56 45.71
N LEU A 534 6.69 26.39 46.23
CA LEU A 534 6.70 26.11 47.66
C LEU A 534 7.98 26.62 48.37
N GLY A 535 8.94 27.13 47.60
CA GLY A 535 10.23 27.62 48.14
C GLY A 535 11.13 26.54 48.71
N LEU A 536 10.97 25.29 48.24
CA LEU A 536 11.70 24.12 48.74
C LEU A 536 12.85 23.68 47.82
N CYS A 537 13.16 24.43 46.76
CA CYS A 537 14.25 24.11 45.83
C CYS A 537 15.60 24.55 46.41
N SER A 538 16.48 23.59 46.70
CA SER A 538 17.87 23.88 47.08
C SER A 538 18.80 23.78 45.84
N PRO A 539 19.96 24.49 45.79
CA PRO A 539 20.91 24.40 44.71
C PRO A 539 21.39 22.97 44.44
N GLN A 540 21.44 22.11 45.45
CA GLN A 540 21.84 20.69 45.31
C GLN A 540 20.71 19.89 44.64
N LEU A 541 19.47 20.13 44.99
CA LEU A 541 18.27 19.53 44.37
C LEU A 541 18.21 19.94 42.88
N GLU A 542 18.32 21.23 42.63
CA GLU A 542 18.31 21.79 41.27
C GLU A 542 19.35 21.14 40.36
N ALA A 543 20.59 20.97 40.86
CA ALA A 543 21.65 20.26 40.10
C ALA A 543 21.30 18.79 39.79
N GLN A 544 20.56 18.10 40.69
CA GLN A 544 20.12 16.71 40.46
C GLN A 544 18.99 16.67 39.43
N LEU A 545 18.03 17.59 39.52
CA LEU A 545 16.92 17.73 38.56
C LEU A 545 17.48 18.01 37.16
N ASP A 546 18.34 19.02 37.03
CA ASP A 546 18.99 19.36 35.79
C ASP A 546 19.76 18.19 35.17
N ALA A 547 20.48 17.40 35.99
CA ALA A 547 21.22 16.26 35.51
C ALA A 547 20.33 15.16 34.90
N LEU A 548 19.14 14.94 35.45
CA LEU A 548 18.16 13.97 34.92
C LEU A 548 17.40 14.55 33.73
N GLU A 549 17.00 15.83 33.78
CA GLU A 549 16.33 16.50 32.67
C GLU A 549 17.22 16.60 31.43
N ARG A 550 18.54 16.81 31.60
CA ARG A 550 19.51 16.74 30.48
C ARG A 550 19.63 15.34 29.84
N GLN A 551 19.24 14.28 30.56
CA GLN A 551 19.14 12.94 30.03
C GLN A 551 17.80 12.67 29.30
N GLY A 552 16.93 13.70 29.20
CA GLY A 552 15.64 13.57 28.55
C GLY A 552 14.54 12.97 29.43
N LYS A 553 14.73 12.96 30.75
CA LYS A 553 13.77 12.39 31.69
C LYS A 553 12.86 13.48 32.24
N THR A 554 11.60 13.12 32.50
CA THR A 554 10.67 13.98 33.25
C THR A 554 10.78 13.64 34.71
N VAL A 555 11.06 14.64 35.56
CA VAL A 555 11.24 14.45 36.99
C VAL A 555 10.03 14.93 37.77
N VAL A 556 9.60 14.12 38.76
CA VAL A 556 8.61 14.50 39.75
C VAL A 556 9.13 14.18 41.15
N LEU A 557 8.71 14.97 42.12
CA LEU A 557 9.15 14.87 43.49
C LEU A 557 7.97 14.57 44.41
N LEU A 558 8.23 13.69 45.37
CA LEU A 558 7.37 13.49 46.52
C LEU A 558 7.80 14.50 47.61
N LEU A 559 6.86 15.24 48.12
CA LEU A 559 7.07 16.33 49.10
C LEU A 559 6.08 16.18 50.26
N ASP A 560 6.49 16.59 51.45
CA ASP A 560 5.64 16.86 52.57
C ASP A 560 5.85 18.31 53.09
N LYS A 561 5.33 18.63 54.27
CA LYS A 561 5.50 19.94 54.91
C LYS A 561 6.97 20.24 55.32
N SER A 562 7.83 19.22 55.42
CA SER A 562 9.24 19.36 55.81
C SER A 562 10.18 19.56 54.62
N GLY A 563 9.74 19.16 53.40
CA GLY A 563 10.55 19.29 52.19
C GLY A 563 10.45 18.14 51.22
N PRO A 564 11.38 18.07 50.27
CA PRO A 564 11.47 16.98 49.29
C PRO A 564 11.93 15.67 49.96
N LEU A 565 11.15 14.61 49.79
CA LEU A 565 11.37 13.27 50.38
C LEU A 565 12.02 12.33 49.41
N ALA A 566 11.61 12.34 48.14
CA ALA A 566 12.16 11.50 47.10
C ALA A 566 11.92 12.13 45.72
N LEU A 567 12.72 11.71 44.76
CA LEU A 567 12.69 12.11 43.38
C LEU A 567 12.44 10.85 42.52
N PHE A 568 11.57 10.98 41.52
CA PHE A 568 11.22 9.95 40.56
C PHE A 568 11.47 10.49 39.15
N ALA A 569 12.22 9.77 38.34
CA ALA A 569 12.39 10.12 36.93
C ALA A 569 11.63 9.14 36.06
N VAL A 570 10.93 9.68 35.08
CA VAL A 570 10.14 8.93 34.13
C VAL A 570 10.60 9.30 32.73
N ALA A 571 10.84 8.31 31.89
CA ALA A 571 11.24 8.50 30.52
C ALA A 571 10.50 7.56 29.58
N ASP A 572 10.29 8.03 28.35
CA ASP A 572 9.88 7.17 27.24
C ASP A 572 11.13 6.53 26.64
N THR A 573 11.27 5.24 26.80
CA THR A 573 12.50 4.50 26.44
C THR A 573 12.59 4.25 24.95
N VAL A 574 13.80 4.32 24.41
CA VAL A 574 14.12 4.02 23.01
C VAL A 574 13.93 2.53 22.73
N LYS A 575 13.29 2.20 21.59
CA LYS A 575 13.20 0.81 21.10
C LYS A 575 14.58 0.33 20.64
N ASP A 576 14.97 -0.89 20.97
CA ASP A 576 16.24 -1.48 20.50
C ASP A 576 16.27 -1.54 18.96
N SER A 577 15.15 -1.88 18.33
CA SER A 577 15.00 -1.90 16.87
C SER A 577 15.24 -0.55 16.19
N SER A 578 15.06 0.57 16.91
CA SER A 578 15.28 1.92 16.35
C SER A 578 16.76 2.19 16.05
N ARG A 579 17.66 1.76 16.92
CA ARG A 579 19.11 1.93 16.69
C ARG A 579 19.58 1.12 15.49
N GLU A 580 19.14 -0.13 15.37
CA GLU A 580 19.44 -0.99 14.23
C GLU A 580 18.89 -0.39 12.92
N ALA A 581 17.63 0.08 12.95
CA ALA A 581 16.99 0.70 11.78
C ALA A 581 17.73 1.95 11.27
N ILE A 582 18.16 2.83 12.19
CA ILE A 582 18.95 4.03 11.83
C ILE A 582 20.28 3.65 11.20
N ALA A 583 21.00 2.68 11.77
CA ALA A 583 22.27 2.21 11.20
C ALA A 583 22.08 1.63 9.78
N GLU A 584 21.03 0.81 9.56
CA GLU A 584 20.70 0.28 8.24
C GLU A 584 20.28 1.36 7.23
N LEU A 585 19.59 2.42 7.67
CA LEU A 585 19.24 3.56 6.82
C LEU A 585 20.50 4.31 6.36
N HIS A 586 21.46 4.52 7.25
CA HIS A 586 22.74 5.13 6.92
C HIS A 586 23.56 4.28 5.92
N GLU A 587 23.54 2.94 6.07
CA GLU A 587 24.15 2.04 5.07
C GLU A 587 23.48 2.18 3.68
N LEU A 588 22.19 2.47 3.66
CA LEU A 588 21.47 2.76 2.43
C LEU A 588 21.68 4.18 1.89
N GLY A 589 22.46 5.02 2.58
CA GLY A 589 22.75 6.40 2.20
C GLY A 589 21.60 7.37 2.49
N ILE A 590 20.71 7.04 3.42
CA ILE A 590 19.58 7.88 3.83
C ILE A 590 19.96 8.61 5.11
N LYS A 591 19.89 9.94 5.09
CA LYS A 591 20.07 10.80 6.26
C LYS A 591 18.80 10.84 7.10
N THR A 592 18.96 11.07 8.39
CA THR A 592 17.87 11.01 9.37
C THR A 592 17.73 12.31 10.14
N VAL A 593 16.48 12.74 10.40
CA VAL A 593 16.17 13.88 11.26
C VAL A 593 15.02 13.53 12.18
N MET A 594 15.18 13.79 13.48
CA MET A 594 14.11 13.64 14.45
C MET A 594 13.36 14.97 14.64
N LEU A 595 12.03 14.90 14.61
CA LEU A 595 11.12 16.04 14.78
C LEU A 595 10.24 15.79 15.99
N THR A 596 10.37 16.56 17.05
CA THR A 596 9.59 16.37 18.30
C THR A 596 9.13 17.68 18.93
N GLY A 597 7.99 17.61 19.65
CA GLY A 597 7.52 18.70 20.50
C GLY A 597 8.28 18.84 21.82
N ASP A 598 9.16 17.88 22.16
CA ASP A 598 9.98 17.93 23.37
C ASP A 598 11.02 19.05 23.30
N ASN A 599 11.62 19.36 24.45
CA ASN A 599 12.71 20.34 24.49
C ASN A 599 13.94 19.89 23.65
N PRO A 600 14.75 20.83 23.14
CA PRO A 600 15.90 20.50 22.26
C PRO A 600 16.96 19.62 22.92
N HIS A 601 17.12 19.68 24.24
CA HIS A 601 18.10 18.86 24.97
C HIS A 601 17.69 17.40 24.99
N THR A 602 16.43 17.11 25.27
CA THR A 602 15.83 15.76 25.17
C THR A 602 15.95 15.22 23.74
N ALA A 603 15.62 16.06 22.74
CA ALA A 603 15.72 15.69 21.35
C ALA A 603 17.15 15.28 20.96
N GLN A 604 18.16 16.09 21.34
CA GLN A 604 19.56 15.80 21.07
C GLN A 604 20.06 14.54 21.80
N ALA A 605 19.66 14.35 23.07
CA ALA A 605 20.05 13.19 23.85
C ALA A 605 19.56 11.87 23.22
N ILE A 606 18.29 11.83 22.80
CA ILE A 606 17.71 10.65 22.15
C ILE A 606 18.34 10.43 20.77
N ALA A 607 18.52 11.49 19.96
CA ALA A 607 19.15 11.40 18.66
C ALA A 607 20.57 10.83 18.75
N ALA A 608 21.38 11.29 19.73
CA ALA A 608 22.72 10.77 19.98
C ALA A 608 22.70 9.29 20.41
N GLN A 609 21.68 8.87 21.19
CA GLN A 609 21.55 7.48 21.66
C GLN A 609 21.27 6.51 20.52
N VAL A 610 20.50 6.91 19.50
CA VAL A 610 20.14 6.06 18.36
C VAL A 610 20.96 6.31 17.11
N GLY A 611 21.78 7.38 17.07
CA GLY A 611 22.66 7.72 15.95
C GLY A 611 21.98 8.56 14.86
N ILE A 612 20.92 9.31 15.17
CA ILE A 612 20.22 10.20 14.22
C ILE A 612 21.09 11.43 13.91
N ASP A 613 21.16 11.86 12.63
CA ASP A 613 22.05 12.93 12.18
C ASP A 613 21.67 14.32 12.71
N GLN A 614 20.36 14.61 12.78
CA GLN A 614 19.80 15.91 13.17
C GLN A 614 18.60 15.73 14.10
N ALA A 615 18.41 16.66 15.06
CA ALA A 615 17.25 16.66 15.92
C ALA A 615 16.73 18.08 16.15
N HIS A 616 15.41 18.24 15.99
CA HIS A 616 14.70 19.48 16.21
C HIS A 616 13.63 19.30 17.29
N GLY A 617 13.75 20.06 18.38
CA GLY A 617 12.79 20.08 19.49
C GLY A 617 11.91 21.30 19.47
N ASN A 618 10.92 21.36 20.38
CA ASN A 618 9.91 22.41 20.53
C ASN A 618 9.07 22.67 19.26
N LEU A 619 8.85 21.64 18.44
CA LEU A 619 8.10 21.77 17.18
C LEU A 619 6.61 21.60 17.40
N LEU A 620 5.83 22.52 16.85
CA LEU A 620 4.40 22.36 16.63
C LEU A 620 4.15 21.55 15.33
N PRO A 621 2.96 20.99 15.11
CA PRO A 621 2.64 20.27 13.86
C PRO A 621 2.93 21.07 12.59
N ALA A 622 2.69 22.39 12.60
CA ALA A 622 3.00 23.28 11.49
C ALA A 622 4.52 23.41 11.23
N ASP A 623 5.33 23.37 12.28
CA ASP A 623 6.80 23.46 12.18
C ASP A 623 7.39 22.16 11.62
N LYS A 624 6.80 21.00 11.97
CA LYS A 624 7.17 19.70 11.36
C LYS A 624 6.91 19.74 9.86
N LEU A 625 5.73 20.20 9.43
CA LEU A 625 5.39 20.36 8.01
C LEU A 625 6.39 21.29 7.31
N LYS A 626 6.69 22.44 7.90
CA LYS A 626 7.64 23.40 7.34
C LYS A 626 9.04 22.79 7.17
N THR A 627 9.50 21.99 8.14
CA THR A 627 10.80 21.32 8.04
C THR A 627 10.85 20.38 6.84
N ILE A 628 9.78 19.64 6.57
CA ILE A 628 9.66 18.80 5.37
C ILE A 628 9.74 19.65 4.09
N GLU A 629 9.04 20.78 4.05
CA GLU A 629 9.07 21.71 2.91
C GLU A 629 10.45 22.33 2.69
N ASP A 630 11.14 22.71 3.76
CA ASP A 630 12.48 23.25 3.70
C ASP A 630 13.50 22.22 3.16
N LEU A 631 13.39 20.95 3.56
CA LEU A 631 14.19 19.85 3.00
C LEU A 631 13.88 19.62 1.51
N TYR A 632 12.60 19.71 1.10
CA TYR A 632 12.25 19.68 -0.32
C TYR A 632 12.84 20.85 -1.11
N ALA A 633 12.82 22.06 -0.55
CA ALA A 633 13.40 23.23 -1.19
C ALA A 633 14.91 23.08 -1.39
N GLN A 634 15.60 22.30 -0.54
CA GLN A 634 17.00 21.91 -0.68
C GLN A 634 17.24 20.80 -1.73
N GLY A 635 16.17 20.23 -2.30
CA GLY A 635 16.24 19.20 -3.34
C GLY A 635 16.21 17.75 -2.82
N HIS A 636 15.95 17.56 -1.52
CA HIS A 636 15.88 16.23 -0.92
C HIS A 636 14.54 15.53 -1.21
N ARG A 637 14.57 14.19 -1.23
CA ARG A 637 13.41 13.31 -1.29
C ARG A 637 13.14 12.75 0.11
N VAL A 638 12.17 13.35 0.78
CA VAL A 638 11.95 13.17 2.21
C VAL A 638 10.83 12.17 2.46
N GLY A 639 11.11 11.12 3.25
CA GLY A 639 10.08 10.31 3.90
C GLY A 639 9.77 10.84 5.30
N MET A 640 8.53 10.69 5.77
CA MET A 640 8.13 11.03 7.14
C MET A 640 7.55 9.81 7.84
N VAL A 641 7.96 9.59 9.09
CA VAL A 641 7.43 8.52 9.95
C VAL A 641 6.74 9.13 11.16
N GLY A 642 5.53 8.70 11.43
CA GLY A 642 4.76 9.14 12.60
C GLY A 642 3.66 8.16 12.99
N ASP A 643 3.08 8.34 14.19
CA ASP A 643 2.05 7.47 14.75
C ASP A 643 0.72 8.20 15.04
N GLY A 644 0.71 9.52 15.02
CA GLY A 644 -0.36 10.36 15.53
C GLY A 644 -1.04 11.26 14.50
N ILE A 645 -2.20 11.80 14.92
CA ILE A 645 -2.98 12.80 14.17
C ILE A 645 -2.15 14.08 13.94
N ASN A 646 -1.25 14.39 14.87
CA ASN A 646 -0.39 15.59 14.81
C ASN A 646 0.60 15.54 13.64
N ASP A 647 0.97 14.35 13.17
CA ASP A 647 1.90 14.14 12.08
C ASP A 647 1.22 14.02 10.71
N ALA A 648 -0.11 13.88 10.68
CA ALA A 648 -0.87 13.70 9.44
C ALA A 648 -0.56 14.76 8.35
N PRO A 649 -0.44 16.06 8.63
CA PRO A 649 -0.06 17.04 7.62
C PRO A 649 1.35 16.83 7.05
N ALA A 650 2.32 16.44 7.90
CA ALA A 650 3.69 16.16 7.50
C ALA A 650 3.81 14.85 6.72
N LEU A 651 3.05 13.80 7.15
CA LEU A 651 2.93 12.52 6.43
C LEU A 651 2.37 12.72 5.02
N ALA A 652 1.25 13.46 4.89
CA ALA A 652 0.61 13.74 3.60
C ALA A 652 1.49 14.57 2.65
N ARG A 653 2.39 15.42 3.20
CA ARG A 653 3.25 16.30 2.41
C ARG A 653 4.55 15.64 1.99
N SER A 654 4.98 14.60 2.69
CA SER A 654 6.23 13.89 2.39
C SER A 654 6.17 13.14 1.04
N GLU A 655 7.32 12.78 0.45
CA GLU A 655 7.38 11.90 -0.75
C GLU A 655 6.76 10.53 -0.46
N ILE A 656 6.98 10.03 0.76
CA ILE A 656 6.35 8.82 1.29
C ILE A 656 6.12 9.00 2.78
N GLY A 657 4.84 8.98 3.19
CA GLY A 657 4.43 8.93 4.58
C GLY A 657 4.39 7.49 5.10
N PHE A 658 5.05 7.24 6.23
CA PHE A 658 5.04 5.94 6.92
C PHE A 658 4.28 6.07 8.24
N ALA A 659 3.25 5.26 8.43
CA ALA A 659 2.52 5.16 9.70
C ALA A 659 2.96 3.92 10.49
N MET A 660 3.12 4.11 11.81
CA MET A 660 3.28 3.03 12.79
C MET A 660 1.89 2.50 13.13
N ALA A 661 1.51 1.32 12.58
CA ALA A 661 0.10 0.88 12.56
C ALA A 661 -0.36 0.16 13.84
N ALA A 662 0.52 -0.42 14.65
CA ALA A 662 0.14 -1.10 15.88
C ALA A 662 -0.19 -0.11 17.02
N ALA A 663 0.53 1.04 17.07
CA ALA A 663 0.31 2.11 18.05
C ALA A 663 -0.42 3.33 17.44
N GLY A 664 -0.42 3.46 16.10
CA GLY A 664 -0.91 4.63 15.38
C GLY A 664 -2.43 4.78 15.40
N THR A 665 -2.86 6.02 15.20
CA THR A 665 -4.28 6.35 15.04
C THR A 665 -4.79 5.94 13.65
N ASP A 666 -6.08 5.64 13.53
CA ASP A 666 -6.71 5.33 12.24
C ASP A 666 -6.45 6.45 11.21
N THR A 667 -6.46 7.71 11.66
CA THR A 667 -6.16 8.87 10.81
C THR A 667 -4.73 8.85 10.24
N ALA A 668 -3.73 8.47 11.05
CA ALA A 668 -2.35 8.36 10.57
C ALA A 668 -2.22 7.24 9.53
N ILE A 669 -2.86 6.09 9.80
CA ILE A 669 -2.88 4.95 8.86
C ILE A 669 -3.59 5.33 7.55
N GLU A 670 -4.71 6.08 7.62
CA GLU A 670 -5.42 6.53 6.41
C GLU A 670 -4.62 7.56 5.60
N THR A 671 -3.87 8.42 6.25
CA THR A 671 -3.11 9.50 5.61
C THR A 671 -1.79 9.01 5.01
N ALA A 672 -1.12 8.05 5.66
CA ALA A 672 0.18 7.56 5.23
C ALA A 672 0.09 6.70 3.95
N ASP A 673 1.17 6.69 3.17
CA ASP A 673 1.33 5.91 1.94
C ASP A 673 1.78 4.47 2.20
N VAL A 674 2.46 4.27 3.33
CA VAL A 674 2.98 2.98 3.80
C VAL A 674 2.65 2.82 5.28
N ALA A 675 2.06 1.69 5.67
CA ALA A 675 1.80 1.36 7.07
C ALA A 675 2.66 0.16 7.52
N LEU A 676 3.27 0.28 8.70
CA LEU A 676 4.10 -0.75 9.34
C LEU A 676 3.27 -1.43 10.44
N MET A 677 3.00 -2.73 10.28
CA MET A 677 1.97 -3.41 11.06
C MET A 677 2.37 -3.77 12.51
N ASP A 678 3.66 -3.72 12.85
CA ASP A 678 4.20 -4.11 14.15
C ASP A 678 5.04 -3.03 14.85
N ASP A 679 4.99 -1.78 14.37
CA ASP A 679 5.75 -0.64 14.90
C ASP A 679 7.28 -0.86 14.95
N ASP A 680 7.81 -1.71 14.08
CA ASP A 680 9.25 -1.94 13.94
C ASP A 680 9.85 -1.07 12.83
N LEU A 681 10.72 -0.13 13.20
CA LEU A 681 11.40 0.77 12.27
C LEU A 681 12.31 0.05 11.27
N ARG A 682 12.80 -1.16 11.54
CA ARG A 682 13.63 -1.97 10.62
C ARG A 682 12.91 -2.32 9.32
N LYS A 683 11.59 -2.21 9.31
CA LYS A 683 10.79 -2.39 8.09
C LYS A 683 10.99 -1.27 7.07
N ILE A 684 11.39 -0.07 7.48
CA ILE A 684 11.67 1.03 6.55
C ILE A 684 12.90 0.75 5.68
N PRO A 685 14.09 0.41 6.23
CA PRO A 685 15.21 -0.02 5.40
C PRO A 685 14.89 -1.29 4.58
N ALA A 686 14.08 -2.23 5.11
CA ALA A 686 13.60 -3.38 4.35
C ALA A 686 12.73 -2.97 3.15
N PHE A 687 11.82 -2.00 3.33
CA PHE A 687 11.03 -1.41 2.26
C PHE A 687 11.89 -0.73 1.19
N VAL A 688 12.88 0.07 1.59
CA VAL A 688 13.80 0.74 0.65
C VAL A 688 14.60 -0.28 -0.17
N ARG A 689 15.08 -1.35 0.47
CA ARG A 689 15.76 -2.46 -0.23
C ARG A 689 14.84 -3.14 -1.24
N LEU A 690 13.59 -3.42 -0.86
CA LEU A 690 12.59 -4.01 -1.76
C LEU A 690 12.26 -3.07 -2.93
N SER A 691 12.12 -1.78 -2.68
CA SER A 691 11.94 -0.74 -3.70
C SER A 691 13.08 -0.73 -4.72
N ARG A 692 14.34 -0.71 -4.26
CA ARG A 692 15.53 -0.79 -5.11
C ARG A 692 15.60 -2.07 -5.94
N GLN A 693 15.25 -3.21 -5.34
CA GLN A 693 15.20 -4.50 -6.03
C GLN A 693 14.11 -4.52 -7.10
N THR A 694 12.92 -4.01 -6.79
CA THR A 694 11.81 -3.89 -7.74
C THR A 694 12.20 -3.06 -8.95
N ALA A 695 12.83 -1.91 -8.73
CA ALA A 695 13.32 -1.04 -9.79
C ALA A 695 14.42 -1.70 -10.65
N THR A 696 15.33 -2.45 -10.01
CA THR A 696 16.38 -3.19 -10.72
C THR A 696 15.77 -4.26 -11.62
N ILE A 697 14.80 -5.03 -11.14
CA ILE A 697 14.10 -6.06 -11.93
C ILE A 697 13.31 -5.42 -13.08
N LEU A 698 12.61 -4.29 -12.85
CA LEU A 698 11.93 -3.55 -13.91
C LEU A 698 12.91 -3.11 -15.00
N THR A 699 14.05 -2.55 -14.62
CA THR A 699 15.09 -2.15 -15.57
C THR A 699 15.66 -3.33 -16.35
N GLN A 700 15.96 -4.45 -15.68
CA GLN A 700 16.40 -5.67 -16.33
C GLN A 700 15.39 -6.17 -17.36
N ASN A 701 14.10 -6.18 -16.99
CA ASN A 701 13.02 -6.62 -17.86
C ASN A 701 12.88 -5.73 -19.10
N ILE A 702 12.96 -4.39 -18.92
CA ILE A 702 12.90 -3.43 -20.03
C ILE A 702 14.08 -3.62 -20.98
N VAL A 703 15.30 -3.71 -20.45
CA VAL A 703 16.52 -3.88 -21.25
C VAL A 703 16.48 -5.22 -22.02
N LEU A 704 16.07 -6.30 -21.35
CA LEU A 704 15.95 -7.62 -21.97
C LEU A 704 14.90 -7.63 -23.10
N ALA A 705 13.71 -7.06 -22.82
CA ALA A 705 12.63 -7.00 -23.79
C ALA A 705 13.01 -6.18 -25.04
N LEU A 706 13.59 -4.99 -24.84
CA LEU A 706 14.00 -4.12 -25.94
C LEU A 706 15.23 -4.66 -26.69
N GLY A 707 16.18 -5.24 -25.97
CA GLY A 707 17.41 -5.79 -26.57
C GLY A 707 17.13 -6.96 -27.51
N ILE A 708 16.32 -7.94 -27.06
CA ILE A 708 15.95 -9.07 -27.92
C ILE A 708 15.13 -8.60 -29.13
N LYS A 709 14.21 -7.65 -28.93
CA LYS A 709 13.45 -7.06 -30.04
C LYS A 709 14.35 -6.38 -31.06
N ALA A 710 15.35 -5.60 -30.65
CA ALA A 710 16.30 -4.96 -31.54
C ALA A 710 17.09 -6.00 -32.39
N ILE A 711 17.49 -7.12 -31.77
CA ILE A 711 18.15 -8.22 -32.48
C ILE A 711 17.22 -8.82 -33.55
N PHE A 712 15.97 -9.16 -33.17
CA PHE A 712 15.03 -9.76 -34.11
C PHE A 712 14.60 -8.79 -35.22
N LEU A 713 14.50 -7.49 -34.94
CA LEU A 713 14.30 -6.48 -35.96
C LEU A 713 15.45 -6.47 -36.97
N ALA A 714 16.70 -6.50 -36.52
CA ALA A 714 17.86 -6.57 -37.41
C ALA A 714 17.84 -7.84 -38.28
N ILE A 715 17.50 -9.01 -37.72
CA ILE A 715 17.36 -10.29 -38.46
C ILE A 715 16.22 -10.21 -39.48
N THR A 716 15.09 -9.52 -39.12
CA THR A 716 13.96 -9.29 -40.04
C THR A 716 14.37 -8.43 -41.25
N PHE A 717 15.12 -7.35 -41.00
CA PHE A 717 15.63 -6.52 -42.11
C PHE A 717 16.64 -7.25 -42.98
N ALA A 718 17.43 -8.17 -42.40
CA ALA A 718 18.31 -9.04 -43.16
C ALA A 718 17.56 -10.11 -44.01
N GLY A 719 16.22 -10.20 -43.83
CA GLY A 719 15.39 -11.16 -44.58
C GLY A 719 15.51 -12.62 -44.09
N MET A 720 16.07 -12.82 -42.89
CA MET A 720 16.30 -14.17 -42.33
C MET A 720 15.24 -14.58 -41.29
N ALA A 721 14.37 -13.66 -40.85
CA ALA A 721 13.36 -13.96 -39.85
C ALA A 721 12.10 -14.55 -40.47
N THR A 722 11.57 -15.61 -39.85
CA THR A 722 10.24 -16.16 -40.13
C THR A 722 9.22 -15.67 -39.10
N MET A 723 7.92 -15.71 -39.40
CA MET A 723 6.87 -15.26 -38.49
C MET A 723 6.85 -16.09 -37.21
N TRP A 724 6.99 -17.41 -37.27
CA TRP A 724 6.99 -18.27 -36.10
C TRP A 724 8.22 -18.03 -35.20
N MET A 725 9.41 -17.75 -35.79
CA MET A 725 10.60 -17.36 -35.03
C MET A 725 10.35 -16.05 -34.26
N ALA A 726 9.68 -15.10 -34.89
CA ALA A 726 9.31 -13.83 -34.28
C ALA A 726 8.40 -14.02 -33.05
N VAL A 727 7.35 -14.83 -33.18
CA VAL A 727 6.43 -15.13 -32.06
C VAL A 727 7.12 -15.93 -30.97
N PHE A 728 7.94 -16.93 -31.33
CA PHE A 728 8.65 -17.73 -30.35
C PHE A 728 9.64 -16.90 -29.52
N ALA A 729 10.33 -15.95 -30.17
CA ALA A 729 11.20 -15.01 -29.46
C ALA A 729 10.43 -14.09 -28.51
N ASP A 730 9.32 -13.52 -28.97
CA ASP A 730 8.48 -12.63 -28.15
C ASP A 730 7.89 -13.37 -26.93
N MET A 731 7.42 -14.61 -27.12
CA MET A 731 6.97 -15.48 -26.04
C MET A 731 8.10 -15.82 -25.05
N GLY A 732 9.27 -16.19 -25.57
CA GLY A 732 10.43 -16.52 -24.73
C GLY A 732 10.82 -15.33 -23.83
N VAL A 733 10.86 -14.13 -24.39
CA VAL A 733 11.12 -12.91 -23.64
C VAL A 733 10.02 -12.64 -22.62
N SER A 734 8.75 -12.77 -23.01
CA SER A 734 7.60 -12.56 -22.10
C SER A 734 7.68 -13.50 -20.88
N LEU A 735 8.01 -14.77 -21.10
CA LEU A 735 8.23 -15.73 -20.02
C LEU A 735 9.42 -15.33 -19.12
N LEU A 736 10.55 -14.97 -19.71
CA LEU A 736 11.75 -14.58 -18.95
C LEU A 736 11.48 -13.37 -18.05
N VAL A 737 10.83 -12.32 -18.57
CA VAL A 737 10.54 -11.11 -17.79
C VAL A 737 9.50 -11.38 -16.71
N VAL A 738 8.51 -12.23 -16.96
CA VAL A 738 7.51 -12.63 -15.95
C VAL A 738 8.18 -13.42 -14.83
N PHE A 739 8.99 -14.45 -15.16
CA PHE A 739 9.70 -15.23 -14.14
C PHE A 739 10.69 -14.36 -13.35
N ASN A 740 11.34 -13.39 -14.00
CA ASN A 740 12.22 -12.45 -13.31
C ASN A 740 11.42 -11.57 -12.34
N GLY A 741 10.22 -11.09 -12.73
CA GLY A 741 9.32 -10.34 -11.84
C GLY A 741 8.85 -11.15 -10.63
N LEU A 742 8.46 -12.42 -10.84
CA LEU A 742 8.01 -13.33 -9.78
C LEU A 742 9.11 -13.69 -8.76
N ARG A 743 10.40 -13.42 -9.06
CA ARG A 743 11.49 -13.60 -8.07
C ARG A 743 11.29 -12.75 -6.82
N LEU A 744 10.59 -11.62 -6.90
CA LEU A 744 10.27 -10.79 -5.74
C LEU A 744 9.42 -11.54 -4.70
N LEU A 745 8.56 -12.46 -5.12
CA LEU A 745 7.74 -13.27 -4.20
C LEU A 745 8.53 -14.25 -3.33
N ARG A 746 9.79 -14.53 -3.66
CA ARG A 746 10.66 -15.46 -2.93
C ARG A 746 11.57 -14.75 -1.93
N LYS A 747 11.51 -13.44 -1.87
CA LYS A 747 12.32 -12.56 -1.02
C LYS A 747 11.47 -11.88 0.05
#